data_5bb136fc61ae2da52a709722475f0b29
#
_entry.id   5bb136fc61ae2da52a709722475f0b29
#
_cell.length_a   1.000
_cell.length_b   1.000
_cell.length_c   1.000
_cell.angle_alpha   90.00
_cell.angle_beta   90.00
_cell.angle_gamma   90.00
#
_symmetry.space_group_name_H-M   'P 1'
#
loop_
_entity.id
_entity.type
_entity.pdbx_description
1 polymer ?
#
loop_
_entity_poly.entity_id
_entity_poly.type
_entity_poly.pdbx_seq_one_letter_code
_entity_poly.pdbx_strand_id
1 'polypeptide(L)'
;EVALSKYGGRNRQVPERLLMAAVADIKDVYNNIHSKRNRAVLSFEEACMGRDQDPYINAIPRNTSAGYPYNLLVSKPGKWDIFGDEDQYSLENALCVQLRAECLQIEEDMKAGKRAQHYFVDCLKDELRSNEKVEACSTRMFSACPLPLVVLIKRYFGEFCAFFLENRLKNESIVGINPFSEWDTLSKIILKQGDYCVAGDFSKFDATQYSQVLQVIVDIINNWYDDSPENQMVRKILWCEIWNSHHINSGLWMEWVKSNPSGNPLTTVLNTIYLSIVFRMCFMKQYPNSYSISMFRVLVRLFGNGDDNLLAIAKSIAHEFNYMTIPPLMAELGLVYTSEDKTVSVVPYKSLTACEFLKRGFKCHNGKWIAPLNWDTIRQMPYWYRKGPDVPKRICDNVDCALREATMHGREKFDLLFTVCADALRKVGLPPPTQGFEYYYSALALEWYDEESVVGDLSIEFDKLNLDSPIKEPQDIEPQCQTVELVQRVSQLPLKKQGLIYSTSLLWLFFVLWLSATLENYKLSVHKRLFQLDTELTVQVSSYLGLLPGETQNYQETGCYPWNECTEGQDISLAAIEEKSVMESSDTKTPSMLHSQGELNATTTTSATMHFTEGRGSVAYAPFDIKALNSVLLKNPDTIYQDIKVFLEKPIKINTFTWSTASAAGTTLYSTKIPFDASMSADIALFKNKLAGFMGFRGTAVLKIACSVNKFAQGRLLLHFIPGIPNLVPLTQNMYLYDLTTRTQQPRVDLDIGMQTEAEIRIPFVNASLFYDLTTGSNPWAKFYITIYSALVGPASAITGSVF
;
A
#
# COMPACT_ATOMS: atom_id res chain seq x y z
N GLU A 1 -27.70 -16.45 -14.89
CA GLU A 1 -27.58 -16.34 -16.36
C GLU A 1 -27.05 -14.96 -16.79
N VAL A 2 -27.71 -13.86 -16.40
CA VAL A 2 -27.28 -12.48 -16.78
C VAL A 2 -25.82 -12.17 -16.42
N ALA A 3 -25.36 -12.57 -15.24
CA ALA A 3 -23.99 -12.40 -14.82
C ALA A 3 -23.02 -13.21 -15.69
N LEU A 4 -23.38 -14.47 -15.98
CA LEU A 4 -22.57 -15.39 -16.77
C LEU A 4 -22.50 -14.97 -18.25
N SER A 5 -23.59 -14.46 -18.82
CA SER A 5 -23.63 -14.01 -20.21
C SER A 5 -22.57 -12.95 -20.56
N LYS A 6 -22.07 -12.23 -19.56
CA LYS A 6 -20.99 -11.23 -19.74
C LYS A 6 -19.68 -11.86 -20.21
N TYR A 7 -19.44 -13.15 -19.85
CA TYR A 7 -18.23 -13.90 -20.18
C TYR A 7 -18.31 -14.64 -21.53
N GLY A 8 -19.50 -14.72 -22.13
CA GLY A 8 -19.77 -15.45 -23.39
C GLY A 8 -19.29 -14.75 -24.67
N GLY A 9 -18.62 -13.63 -24.61
CA GLY A 9 -18.15 -12.90 -25.79
C GLY A 9 -17.09 -13.67 -26.61
N ARG A 10 -16.92 -13.32 -27.87
CA ARG A 10 -15.90 -13.93 -28.76
C ARG A 10 -14.50 -13.60 -28.28
N ASN A 11 -13.60 -14.58 -28.34
CA ASN A 11 -12.16 -14.32 -28.18
C ASN A 11 -11.66 -13.64 -29.47
N ARG A 12 -10.89 -12.54 -29.33
CA ARG A 12 -10.37 -11.78 -30.47
C ARG A 12 -8.85 -11.86 -30.49
N GLN A 13 -8.30 -11.67 -31.67
CA GLN A 13 -6.85 -11.49 -31.87
C GLN A 13 -6.52 -10.00 -31.85
N VAL A 14 -5.46 -9.66 -31.17
CA VAL A 14 -4.86 -8.31 -31.21
C VAL A 14 -3.61 -8.33 -32.10
N PRO A 15 -3.18 -7.17 -32.65
CA PRO A 15 -1.99 -7.11 -33.48
C PRO A 15 -0.76 -7.57 -32.71
N GLU A 16 -0.17 -8.69 -33.12
CA GLU A 16 0.94 -9.36 -32.42
C GLU A 16 2.15 -8.45 -32.25
N ARG A 17 2.51 -7.69 -33.30
CA ARG A 17 3.63 -6.72 -33.24
C ARG A 17 3.46 -5.72 -32.09
N LEU A 18 2.26 -5.16 -31.93
CA LEU A 18 1.98 -4.20 -30.84
C LEU A 18 2.02 -4.88 -29.47
N LEU A 19 1.47 -6.09 -29.40
CA LEU A 19 1.47 -6.88 -28.17
C LEU A 19 2.90 -7.19 -27.71
N MET A 20 3.73 -7.72 -28.61
CA MET A 20 5.10 -8.11 -28.25
C MET A 20 5.99 -6.90 -27.92
N ALA A 21 5.79 -5.76 -28.59
CA ALA A 21 6.47 -4.53 -28.24
C ALA A 21 6.06 -4.04 -26.83
N ALA A 22 4.77 -4.08 -26.50
CA ALA A 22 4.29 -3.71 -25.17
C ALA A 22 4.87 -4.63 -24.08
N VAL A 23 4.91 -5.95 -24.34
CA VAL A 23 5.49 -6.94 -23.43
C VAL A 23 6.99 -6.69 -23.22
N ALA A 24 7.73 -6.39 -24.27
CA ALA A 24 9.16 -6.10 -24.18
C ALA A 24 9.43 -4.85 -23.33
N ASP A 25 8.65 -3.79 -23.49
CA ASP A 25 8.79 -2.56 -22.70
C ASP A 25 8.45 -2.79 -21.21
N ILE A 26 7.42 -3.58 -20.91
CA ILE A 26 7.08 -3.91 -19.51
C ILE A 26 8.17 -4.79 -18.86
N LYS A 27 8.74 -5.75 -19.60
CA LYS A 27 9.88 -6.55 -19.13
C LYS A 27 11.07 -5.64 -18.79
N ASP A 28 11.34 -4.67 -19.63
CA ASP A 28 12.39 -3.68 -19.40
C ASP A 28 12.11 -2.85 -18.13
N VAL A 29 10.87 -2.37 -17.94
CA VAL A 29 10.46 -1.67 -16.68
C VAL A 29 10.77 -2.53 -15.46
N TYR A 30 10.31 -3.78 -15.43
CA TYR A 30 10.46 -4.63 -14.26
C TYR A 30 11.91 -5.05 -13.99
N ASN A 31 12.71 -5.24 -15.04
CA ASN A 31 14.12 -5.58 -14.91
C ASN A 31 14.97 -4.41 -14.39
N ASN A 32 14.56 -3.18 -14.67
CA ASN A 32 15.24 -1.97 -14.21
C ASN A 32 14.84 -1.54 -12.78
N ILE A 33 13.79 -2.13 -12.20
CA ILE A 33 13.44 -1.89 -10.80
C ILE A 33 14.40 -2.69 -9.90
N HIS A 34 15.19 -1.98 -9.11
CA HIS A 34 16.06 -2.60 -8.13
C HIS A 34 15.22 -3.19 -6.99
N SER A 35 15.33 -4.49 -6.77
CA SER A 35 14.65 -5.21 -5.69
C SER A 35 15.60 -6.19 -5.02
N LYS A 36 15.48 -6.30 -3.69
CA LYS A 36 16.24 -7.27 -2.87
C LYS A 36 15.49 -8.59 -2.68
N ARG A 37 14.33 -8.76 -3.35
CA ARG A 37 13.52 -9.95 -3.21
C ARG A 37 14.20 -11.19 -3.75
N ASN A 38 13.99 -12.29 -3.04
CA ASN A 38 14.41 -13.59 -3.50
C ASN A 38 13.49 -14.06 -4.63
N ARG A 39 14.07 -14.37 -5.78
CA ARG A 39 13.32 -14.85 -6.96
C ARG A 39 13.14 -16.37 -6.93
N ALA A 40 12.67 -16.90 -5.81
CA ALA A 40 12.52 -18.34 -5.59
C ALA A 40 11.04 -18.73 -5.44
N VAL A 41 10.76 -20.02 -5.65
CA VAL A 41 9.46 -20.62 -5.36
C VAL A 41 9.31 -20.71 -3.83
N LEU A 42 8.17 -20.28 -3.29
CA LEU A 42 7.87 -20.37 -1.87
C LEU A 42 7.70 -21.84 -1.42
N SER A 43 8.07 -22.14 -0.20
CA SER A 43 7.73 -23.42 0.41
C SER A 43 6.20 -23.55 0.58
N PHE A 44 5.72 -24.74 0.87
CA PHE A 44 4.32 -24.96 1.16
C PHE A 44 3.88 -24.17 2.41
N GLU A 45 4.74 -24.15 3.42
CA GLU A 45 4.54 -23.45 4.68
C GLU A 45 4.43 -21.92 4.44
N GLU A 46 5.40 -21.35 3.74
CA GLU A 46 5.37 -19.92 3.39
C GLU A 46 4.14 -19.55 2.54
N ALA A 47 3.74 -20.40 1.62
CA ALA A 47 2.55 -20.15 0.82
C ALA A 47 1.26 -20.18 1.67
N CYS A 48 1.19 -21.10 2.67
CA CYS A 48 0.01 -21.22 3.52
C CYS A 48 -0.02 -20.20 4.66
N MET A 49 1.10 -20.11 5.42
CA MET A 49 1.18 -19.33 6.64
C MET A 49 1.69 -17.91 6.43
N GLY A 50 2.23 -17.60 5.24
CA GLY A 50 2.96 -16.37 5.01
C GLY A 50 4.40 -16.48 5.52
N ARG A 51 5.13 -15.37 5.43
CA ARG A 51 6.51 -15.25 5.92
C ARG A 51 6.56 -14.20 7.02
N ASP A 52 7.10 -14.56 8.16
CA ASP A 52 7.30 -13.62 9.26
C ASP A 52 8.12 -12.41 8.81
N GLN A 53 7.69 -11.23 9.23
CA GLN A 53 8.31 -9.94 8.90
C GLN A 53 8.22 -9.51 7.42
N ASP A 54 7.57 -10.28 6.54
CA ASP A 54 7.30 -9.88 5.17
C ASP A 54 5.82 -9.44 5.01
N PRO A 55 5.54 -8.15 4.91
CA PRO A 55 4.16 -7.64 4.85
C PRO A 55 3.44 -8.01 3.55
N TYR A 56 4.14 -8.54 2.56
CA TYR A 56 3.60 -8.86 1.25
C TYR A 56 3.37 -10.36 1.01
N ILE A 57 3.93 -11.24 1.86
CA ILE A 57 3.71 -12.70 1.83
C ILE A 57 2.89 -13.09 3.06
N ASN A 58 1.58 -12.88 2.97
CA ASN A 58 0.63 -13.12 4.06
C ASN A 58 0.07 -14.54 4.05
N ALA A 59 -0.41 -15.00 5.22
CA ALA A 59 -1.12 -16.27 5.34
C ALA A 59 -2.38 -16.34 4.47
N ILE A 60 -2.78 -17.54 4.05
CA ILE A 60 -4.06 -17.75 3.38
C ILE A 60 -5.20 -17.43 4.36
N PRO A 61 -6.16 -16.54 4.02
CA PRO A 61 -7.27 -16.22 4.89
C PRO A 61 -8.14 -17.44 5.16
N ARG A 62 -8.35 -17.80 6.44
CA ARG A 62 -9.13 -18.98 6.83
C ARG A 62 -10.64 -18.78 6.71
N ASN A 63 -11.09 -17.52 6.76
CA ASN A 63 -12.51 -17.13 6.68
C ASN A 63 -13.06 -17.04 5.26
N THR A 64 -12.29 -17.42 4.24
CA THR A 64 -12.72 -17.46 2.83
C THR A 64 -12.97 -18.88 2.37
N SER A 65 -13.78 -19.05 1.29
CA SER A 65 -14.10 -20.36 0.74
C SER A 65 -12.86 -21.23 0.46
N ALA A 66 -12.94 -22.51 0.73
CA ALA A 66 -11.91 -23.49 0.37
C ALA A 66 -11.95 -23.87 -1.14
N GLY A 67 -12.96 -23.43 -1.88
CA GLY A 67 -13.17 -23.85 -3.27
C GLY A 67 -13.45 -25.35 -3.41
N TYR A 68 -13.86 -25.77 -4.62
CA TYR A 68 -14.15 -27.19 -4.89
C TYR A 68 -12.85 -27.98 -5.07
N PRO A 69 -12.76 -29.25 -4.54
CA PRO A 69 -13.78 -29.97 -3.78
C PRO A 69 -13.69 -29.74 -2.25
N TYR A 70 -12.75 -28.98 -1.75
CA TYR A 70 -12.49 -28.83 -0.30
C TYR A 70 -13.67 -28.19 0.45
N ASN A 71 -14.46 -27.35 -0.22
CA ASN A 71 -15.69 -26.80 0.35
C ASN A 71 -16.75 -27.86 0.72
N LEU A 72 -16.64 -29.09 0.17
CA LEU A 72 -17.52 -30.22 0.50
C LEU A 72 -16.98 -31.08 1.65
N LEU A 73 -15.68 -30.91 1.99
CA LEU A 73 -14.98 -31.70 3.02
C LEU A 73 -14.94 -31.00 4.37
N VAL A 74 -15.11 -29.68 4.40
CA VAL A 74 -15.08 -28.89 5.64
C VAL A 74 -16.42 -28.92 6.37
N SER A 75 -16.39 -28.96 7.69
CA SER A 75 -17.59 -29.00 8.55
C SER A 75 -18.30 -27.65 8.68
N LYS A 76 -17.56 -26.56 8.53
CA LYS A 76 -18.05 -25.18 8.59
C LYS A 76 -17.50 -24.34 7.42
N PRO A 77 -18.18 -23.30 6.99
CA PRO A 77 -17.69 -22.41 5.93
C PRO A 77 -16.32 -21.82 6.26
N GLY A 78 -15.42 -21.78 5.28
CA GLY A 78 -14.06 -21.31 5.44
C GLY A 78 -13.01 -22.41 5.32
N LYS A 79 -11.83 -22.19 5.86
CA LYS A 79 -10.69 -23.12 5.82
C LYS A 79 -10.21 -23.50 7.23
N TRP A 80 -11.12 -23.38 8.21
CA TRP A 80 -10.80 -23.62 9.63
C TRP A 80 -10.39 -25.07 9.90
N ASP A 81 -11.10 -26.02 9.31
CA ASP A 81 -10.79 -27.45 9.45
C ASP A 81 -9.48 -27.86 8.74
N ILE A 82 -8.96 -26.96 7.88
CA ILE A 82 -7.73 -27.16 7.12
C ILE A 82 -6.54 -26.51 7.82
N PHE A 83 -6.68 -25.24 8.19
CA PHE A 83 -5.57 -24.43 8.70
C PHE A 83 -5.69 -24.04 10.19
N GLY A 84 -6.63 -24.61 10.93
CA GLY A 84 -6.83 -24.32 12.35
C GLY A 84 -7.79 -23.16 12.61
N ASP A 85 -8.13 -22.99 13.89
CA ASP A 85 -9.09 -21.98 14.39
C ASP A 85 -8.47 -20.58 14.52
N GLU A 86 -9.27 -19.61 15.00
CA GLU A 86 -8.90 -18.20 15.05
C GLU A 86 -7.60 -17.93 15.82
N ASP A 87 -7.34 -18.69 16.88
CA ASP A 87 -6.19 -18.47 17.77
C ASP A 87 -4.91 -19.13 17.26
N GLN A 88 -5.01 -20.17 16.46
CA GLN A 88 -3.83 -20.93 16.03
C GLN A 88 -3.91 -21.39 14.59
N TYR A 89 -2.97 -20.94 13.77
CA TYR A 89 -2.74 -21.45 12.44
C TYR A 89 -1.96 -22.78 12.53
N SER A 90 -2.49 -23.85 11.95
CA SER A 90 -1.87 -25.17 12.00
C SER A 90 -1.85 -25.84 10.61
N LEU A 91 -0.74 -26.48 10.29
CA LEU A 91 -0.59 -27.29 9.08
C LEU A 91 -0.66 -28.81 9.37
N GLU A 92 -0.93 -29.16 10.63
CA GLU A 92 -0.96 -30.57 11.09
C GLU A 92 -2.36 -31.22 10.93
N ASN A 93 -3.38 -30.44 10.58
CA ASN A 93 -4.72 -30.96 10.39
C ASN A 93 -4.77 -31.96 9.24
N ALA A 94 -5.56 -33.02 9.38
CA ALA A 94 -5.65 -34.11 8.40
C ALA A 94 -5.96 -33.63 6.97
N LEU A 95 -6.87 -32.66 6.83
CA LEU A 95 -7.17 -32.04 5.53
C LEU A 95 -6.00 -31.20 4.97
N CYS A 96 -5.19 -30.60 5.81
CA CYS A 96 -4.00 -29.88 5.36
C CYS A 96 -2.89 -30.85 4.91
N VAL A 97 -2.71 -31.96 5.61
CA VAL A 97 -1.78 -33.02 5.21
C VAL A 97 -2.20 -33.62 3.85
N GLN A 98 -3.51 -33.87 3.65
CA GLN A 98 -4.05 -34.27 2.35
C GLN A 98 -3.79 -33.22 1.26
N LEU A 99 -4.07 -31.97 1.54
CA LEU A 99 -3.83 -30.86 0.62
C LEU A 99 -2.36 -30.77 0.21
N ARG A 100 -1.43 -30.93 1.17
CA ARG A 100 0.00 -30.94 0.90
C ARG A 100 0.39 -32.07 -0.07
N ALA A 101 -0.08 -33.29 0.19
CA ALA A 101 0.19 -34.43 -0.68
C ALA A 101 -0.38 -34.23 -2.10
N GLU A 102 -1.59 -33.69 -2.21
CA GLU A 102 -2.23 -33.34 -3.49
C GLU A 102 -1.43 -32.27 -4.24
N CYS A 103 -1.04 -31.18 -3.57
CA CYS A 103 -0.22 -30.14 -4.18
C CYS A 103 1.12 -30.66 -4.71
N LEU A 104 1.80 -31.53 -3.96
CA LEU A 104 3.05 -32.16 -4.39
C LEU A 104 2.85 -33.03 -5.64
N GLN A 105 1.77 -33.83 -5.68
CA GLN A 105 1.48 -34.66 -6.84
C GLN A 105 1.17 -33.82 -8.08
N ILE A 106 0.37 -32.76 -7.91
CA ILE A 106 0.04 -31.83 -9.00
C ILE A 106 1.31 -31.13 -9.51
N GLU A 107 2.19 -30.72 -8.62
CA GLU A 107 3.46 -30.09 -8.97
C GLU A 107 4.36 -31.02 -9.80
N GLU A 108 4.49 -32.29 -9.41
CA GLU A 108 5.25 -33.30 -10.18
C GLU A 108 4.65 -33.54 -11.57
N ASP A 109 3.31 -33.62 -11.66
CA ASP A 109 2.62 -33.75 -12.94
C ASP A 109 2.83 -32.52 -13.82
N MET A 110 2.82 -31.30 -13.26
CA MET A 110 3.10 -30.07 -14.00
C MET A 110 4.58 -29.99 -14.46
N LYS A 111 5.54 -30.45 -13.66
CA LYS A 111 6.94 -30.57 -14.09
C LYS A 111 7.10 -31.54 -15.25
N ALA A 112 6.27 -32.58 -15.30
CA ALA A 112 6.17 -33.53 -16.42
C ALA A 112 5.34 -32.97 -17.61
N GLY A 113 4.93 -31.70 -17.60
CA GLY A 113 4.15 -31.07 -18.66
C GLY A 113 2.66 -31.44 -18.68
N LYS A 114 2.13 -32.05 -17.62
CA LYS A 114 0.71 -32.41 -17.52
C LYS A 114 -0.05 -31.30 -16.81
N ARG A 115 -1.25 -31.00 -17.32
CA ARG A 115 -2.18 -30.06 -16.72
C ARG A 115 -3.10 -30.79 -15.73
N ALA A 116 -3.27 -30.23 -14.54
CA ALA A 116 -4.30 -30.65 -13.61
C ALA A 116 -5.68 -30.13 -14.05
N GLN A 117 -6.75 -30.70 -13.52
CA GLN A 117 -8.11 -30.22 -13.75
C GLN A 117 -8.64 -29.58 -12.48
N HIS A 118 -8.58 -28.26 -12.41
CA HIS A 118 -9.17 -27.49 -11.34
C HIS A 118 -10.51 -26.89 -11.78
N TYR A 119 -11.49 -26.86 -10.86
CA TYR A 119 -12.81 -26.33 -11.14
C TYR A 119 -13.10 -25.12 -10.25
N PHE A 120 -13.30 -23.97 -10.86
CA PHE A 120 -13.82 -22.79 -10.18
C PHE A 120 -15.31 -22.92 -9.93
N VAL A 121 -15.79 -22.44 -8.80
CA VAL A 121 -17.22 -22.35 -8.49
C VAL A 121 -17.68 -20.92 -8.65
N ASP A 122 -18.61 -20.71 -9.58
CA ASP A 122 -19.12 -19.36 -9.85
C ASP A 122 -20.21 -18.98 -8.86
N CYS A 123 -20.04 -17.84 -8.23
CA CYS A 123 -20.91 -17.31 -7.18
C CYS A 123 -21.30 -15.88 -7.49
N LEU A 124 -22.53 -15.50 -7.12
CA LEU A 124 -22.95 -14.11 -7.19
C LEU A 124 -22.36 -13.31 -6.03
N LYS A 125 -21.90 -12.10 -6.30
CA LYS A 125 -21.37 -11.17 -5.28
C LYS A 125 -22.52 -10.63 -4.43
N ASP A 126 -22.39 -10.76 -3.12
CA ASP A 126 -23.26 -10.05 -2.17
C ASP A 126 -22.69 -8.65 -1.93
N GLU A 127 -23.20 -7.68 -2.68
CA GLU A 127 -22.74 -6.30 -2.68
C GLU A 127 -23.88 -5.31 -2.89
N LEU A 128 -23.69 -4.11 -2.38
CA LEU A 128 -24.65 -3.03 -2.61
C LEU A 128 -24.70 -2.63 -4.08
N ARG A 129 -25.92 -2.54 -4.61
CA ARG A 129 -26.18 -2.16 -6.01
C ARG A 129 -27.29 -1.13 -6.06
N SER A 130 -27.27 -0.25 -7.06
CA SER A 130 -28.41 0.63 -7.31
C SER A 130 -29.67 -0.18 -7.64
N ASN A 131 -30.84 0.34 -7.28
CA ASN A 131 -32.12 -0.33 -7.52
C ASN A 131 -32.31 -0.73 -8.98
N GLU A 132 -31.95 0.13 -9.92
CA GLU A 132 -31.98 -0.16 -11.37
C GLU A 132 -31.17 -1.42 -11.74
N LYS A 133 -29.99 -1.60 -11.12
CA LYS A 133 -29.14 -2.77 -11.37
C LYS A 133 -29.70 -4.03 -10.70
N VAL A 134 -30.43 -3.89 -9.58
CA VAL A 134 -31.11 -4.98 -8.92
C VAL A 134 -32.29 -5.44 -9.77
N GLU A 135 -33.11 -4.51 -10.24
CA GLU A 135 -34.26 -4.80 -11.14
C GLU A 135 -33.81 -5.43 -12.46
N ALA A 136 -32.69 -4.98 -13.01
CA ALA A 136 -32.09 -5.56 -14.21
C ALA A 136 -31.35 -6.89 -13.95
N CYS A 137 -31.43 -7.46 -12.74
CA CYS A 137 -30.67 -8.67 -12.33
C CYS A 137 -29.17 -8.61 -12.65
N SER A 138 -28.60 -7.41 -12.63
CA SER A 138 -27.22 -7.15 -13.05
C SER A 138 -26.19 -7.35 -11.92
N THR A 139 -26.35 -8.42 -11.12
CA THR A 139 -25.40 -8.81 -10.09
C THR A 139 -24.05 -9.19 -10.71
N ARG A 140 -22.96 -8.84 -10.06
CA ARG A 140 -21.63 -9.32 -10.45
C ARG A 140 -21.41 -10.75 -9.97
N MET A 141 -20.54 -11.45 -10.66
CA MET A 141 -20.14 -12.81 -10.35
C MET A 141 -18.63 -12.81 -10.01
N PHE A 142 -18.24 -13.73 -9.17
CA PHE A 142 -16.85 -14.09 -8.95
C PHE A 142 -16.72 -15.62 -8.97
N SER A 143 -15.52 -16.11 -9.16
CA SER A 143 -15.26 -17.56 -9.30
C SER A 143 -14.35 -18.01 -8.15
N ALA A 144 -14.89 -18.78 -7.22
CA ALA A 144 -14.12 -19.30 -6.08
C ALA A 144 -13.04 -20.27 -6.59
N CYS A 145 -11.78 -19.90 -6.33
CA CYS A 145 -10.63 -20.68 -6.75
C CYS A 145 -10.45 -21.93 -5.88
N PRO A 146 -10.20 -23.12 -6.46
CA PRO A 146 -9.91 -24.33 -5.70
C PRO A 146 -8.62 -24.19 -4.88
N LEU A 147 -8.65 -24.71 -3.64
CA LEU A 147 -7.57 -24.49 -2.68
C LEU A 147 -6.19 -25.01 -3.13
N PRO A 148 -6.07 -26.20 -3.77
CA PRO A 148 -4.78 -26.64 -4.30
C PRO A 148 -4.17 -25.63 -5.28
N LEU A 149 -5.01 -25.09 -6.17
CA LEU A 149 -4.58 -24.06 -7.12
C LEU A 149 -4.17 -22.74 -6.42
N VAL A 150 -4.90 -22.34 -5.36
CA VAL A 150 -4.52 -21.16 -4.54
C VAL A 150 -3.14 -21.35 -3.93
N VAL A 151 -2.85 -22.52 -3.36
CA VAL A 151 -1.56 -22.80 -2.73
C VAL A 151 -0.44 -22.81 -3.78
N LEU A 152 -0.64 -23.50 -4.91
CA LEU A 152 0.35 -23.59 -5.98
C LEU A 152 0.63 -22.22 -6.64
N ILE A 153 -0.42 -21.41 -6.86
CA ILE A 153 -0.27 -20.05 -7.35
C ILE A 153 0.55 -19.22 -6.35
N LYS A 154 0.25 -19.30 -5.04
CA LYS A 154 1.04 -18.58 -4.05
C LYS A 154 2.49 -19.05 -4.00
N ARG A 155 2.76 -20.34 -4.15
CA ARG A 155 4.12 -20.87 -4.20
C ARG A 155 4.92 -20.32 -5.38
N TYR A 156 4.36 -20.37 -6.57
CA TYR A 156 5.07 -20.08 -7.82
C TYR A 156 5.05 -18.61 -8.26
N PHE A 157 4.11 -17.81 -7.72
CA PHE A 157 3.96 -16.39 -8.06
C PHE A 157 4.09 -15.46 -6.86
N GLY A 158 4.20 -15.99 -5.64
CA GLY A 158 4.16 -15.20 -4.41
C GLY A 158 5.25 -14.13 -4.32
N GLU A 159 6.49 -14.48 -4.65
CA GLU A 159 7.60 -13.50 -4.65
C GLU A 159 7.43 -12.41 -5.71
N PHE A 160 6.92 -12.76 -6.90
CA PHE A 160 6.58 -11.76 -7.90
C PHE A 160 5.45 -10.84 -7.45
N CYS A 161 4.40 -11.37 -6.80
CA CYS A 161 3.33 -10.56 -6.24
C CYS A 161 3.86 -9.62 -5.16
N ALA A 162 4.74 -10.11 -4.31
CA ALA A 162 5.38 -9.31 -3.28
C ALA A 162 6.27 -8.20 -3.89
N PHE A 163 7.09 -8.53 -4.90
CA PHE A 163 7.83 -7.54 -5.70
C PHE A 163 6.90 -6.49 -6.30
N PHE A 164 5.79 -6.93 -6.89
CA PHE A 164 4.84 -6.05 -7.57
C PHE A 164 4.20 -5.06 -6.60
N LEU A 165 3.81 -5.52 -5.41
CA LEU A 165 3.22 -4.68 -4.36
C LEU A 165 4.23 -3.76 -3.68
N GLU A 166 5.44 -4.25 -3.42
CA GLU A 166 6.52 -3.48 -2.79
C GLU A 166 6.98 -2.31 -3.68
N ASN A 167 7.00 -2.53 -4.98
CA ASN A 167 7.45 -1.54 -5.97
C ASN A 167 6.29 -0.80 -6.65
N ARG A 168 5.15 -0.69 -5.95
CA ARG A 168 4.05 0.17 -6.41
C ARG A 168 4.54 1.58 -6.69
N LEU A 169 3.87 2.30 -7.55
CA LEU A 169 4.25 3.60 -8.11
C LEU A 169 5.43 3.55 -9.09
N LYS A 170 6.37 2.60 -8.96
CA LYS A 170 7.49 2.42 -9.89
C LYS A 170 7.13 1.53 -11.09
N ASN A 171 6.27 0.56 -10.87
CA ASN A 171 5.83 -0.44 -11.85
C ASN A 171 4.45 -0.17 -12.44
N GLU A 172 4.02 1.09 -12.43
CA GLU A 172 2.69 1.53 -12.89
C GLU A 172 1.52 1.00 -12.06
N SER A 173 1.79 0.19 -11.05
CA SER A 173 0.79 -0.29 -10.11
C SER A 173 0.68 0.63 -8.91
N ILE A 174 -0.54 0.81 -8.44
CA ILE A 174 -0.81 1.42 -7.12
C ILE A 174 -1.50 0.42 -6.19
N VAL A 175 -1.46 -0.86 -6.55
CA VAL A 175 -2.03 -1.92 -5.74
C VAL A 175 -1.37 -1.92 -4.36
N GLY A 176 -2.17 -1.74 -3.31
CA GLY A 176 -1.68 -1.65 -1.94
C GLY A 176 -1.23 -0.25 -1.50
N ILE A 177 -1.52 0.80 -2.27
CA ILE A 177 -1.22 2.19 -1.87
C ILE A 177 -1.96 2.55 -0.58
N ASN A 178 -1.28 3.24 0.32
CA ASN A 178 -1.90 3.83 1.49
C ASN A 178 -2.43 5.23 1.14
N PRO A 179 -3.77 5.45 1.08
CA PRO A 179 -4.32 6.74 0.70
C PRO A 179 -4.07 7.84 1.73
N PHE A 180 -3.66 7.50 2.94
CA PHE A 180 -3.39 8.48 3.99
C PHE A 180 -1.94 8.97 3.97
N SER A 181 -0.97 8.13 3.63
CA SER A 181 0.46 8.50 3.65
C SER A 181 1.10 8.63 2.27
N GLU A 182 0.62 7.89 1.24
CA GLU A 182 1.29 7.83 -0.06
C GLU A 182 0.59 8.64 -1.17
N TRP A 183 -0.59 9.25 -0.88
CA TRP A 183 -1.33 10.02 -1.88
C TRP A 183 -0.62 11.31 -2.30
N ASP A 184 0.14 11.90 -1.38
CA ASP A 184 0.99 13.04 -1.68
C ASP A 184 2.07 12.69 -2.70
N THR A 185 2.76 11.56 -2.52
CA THR A 185 3.77 11.07 -3.44
C THR A 185 3.18 10.78 -4.82
N LEU A 186 2.04 10.07 -4.89
CA LEU A 186 1.32 9.82 -6.13
C LEU A 186 0.98 11.13 -6.85
N SER A 187 0.41 12.10 -6.13
CA SER A 187 0.02 13.39 -6.69
C SER A 187 1.21 14.18 -7.25
N LYS A 188 2.33 14.19 -6.52
CA LYS A 188 3.55 14.86 -6.96
C LYS A 188 4.13 14.23 -8.23
N ILE A 189 4.13 12.90 -8.34
CA ILE A 189 4.58 12.21 -9.55
C ILE A 189 3.69 12.57 -10.74
N ILE A 190 2.35 12.60 -10.55
CA ILE A 190 1.40 12.99 -11.58
C ILE A 190 1.66 14.43 -12.04
N LEU A 191 1.73 15.37 -11.12
CA LEU A 191 1.92 16.80 -11.43
C LEU A 191 3.28 17.09 -12.07
N LYS A 192 4.31 16.30 -11.74
CA LYS A 192 5.61 16.40 -12.42
C LYS A 192 5.51 16.07 -13.91
N GLN A 193 4.65 15.13 -14.30
CA GLN A 193 4.37 14.81 -15.69
C GLN A 193 3.57 15.91 -16.38
N GLY A 194 2.62 16.51 -15.67
CA GLY A 194 1.73 17.58 -16.12
C GLY A 194 0.33 17.42 -15.57
N ASP A 195 -0.42 18.51 -15.47
CA ASP A 195 -1.81 18.52 -15.00
C ASP A 195 -2.81 18.24 -16.14
N TYR A 196 -2.51 17.22 -16.95
CA TYR A 196 -3.33 16.74 -18.07
C TYR A 196 -3.71 15.28 -17.77
N CYS A 197 -4.76 15.08 -16.99
CA CYS A 197 -5.12 13.78 -16.46
C CYS A 197 -6.29 13.14 -17.20
N VAL A 198 -6.23 11.82 -17.34
CA VAL A 198 -7.29 10.96 -17.83
C VAL A 198 -7.51 9.85 -16.81
N ALA A 199 -8.60 9.89 -16.07
CA ALA A 199 -9.03 8.82 -15.17
C ALA A 199 -10.15 8.02 -15.86
N GLY A 200 -10.08 6.70 -15.85
CA GLY A 200 -11.01 5.93 -16.63
C GLY A 200 -11.44 4.59 -16.00
N ASP A 201 -12.51 4.06 -16.57
CA ASP A 201 -13.12 2.80 -16.18
C ASP A 201 -13.35 1.92 -17.41
N PHE A 202 -13.14 0.61 -17.25
CA PHE A 202 -13.43 -0.37 -18.29
C PHE A 202 -14.74 -1.09 -18.03
N SER A 203 -15.54 -1.26 -19.07
CA SER A 203 -16.77 -2.02 -18.95
C SER A 203 -16.49 -3.52 -18.99
N LYS A 204 -16.85 -4.24 -17.93
CA LYS A 204 -16.72 -5.72 -17.83
C LYS A 204 -15.28 -6.20 -18.05
N PHE A 205 -14.28 -5.55 -17.45
CA PHE A 205 -12.86 -5.77 -17.75
C PHE A 205 -12.47 -7.25 -17.69
N ASP A 206 -12.71 -7.93 -16.56
CA ASP A 206 -12.39 -9.37 -16.39
C ASP A 206 -12.98 -10.25 -17.50
N ALA A 207 -14.22 -9.94 -17.94
CA ALA A 207 -14.93 -10.71 -18.93
C ALA A 207 -14.51 -10.40 -20.39
N THR A 208 -13.82 -9.29 -20.63
CA THR A 208 -13.40 -8.85 -21.97
C THR A 208 -11.93 -9.11 -22.26
N GLN A 209 -11.19 -9.68 -21.33
CA GLN A 209 -9.78 -10.01 -21.54
C GLN A 209 -9.61 -11.16 -22.55
N TYR A 210 -8.68 -10.99 -23.48
CA TYR A 210 -8.42 -11.96 -24.55
C TYR A 210 -7.28 -12.91 -24.20
N SER A 211 -7.41 -14.17 -24.58
CA SER A 211 -6.42 -15.21 -24.27
C SER A 211 -5.01 -14.89 -24.78
N GLN A 212 -4.90 -14.28 -25.98
CA GLN A 212 -3.60 -13.90 -26.55
C GLN A 212 -2.82 -12.94 -25.64
N VAL A 213 -3.51 -11.95 -25.04
CA VAL A 213 -2.86 -11.00 -24.09
C VAL A 213 -2.62 -11.68 -22.74
N LEU A 214 -3.55 -12.50 -22.27
CA LEU A 214 -3.38 -13.24 -21.02
C LEU A 214 -2.18 -14.19 -21.09
N GLN A 215 -1.99 -14.90 -22.21
CA GLN A 215 -0.90 -15.86 -22.38
C GLN A 215 0.50 -15.23 -22.25
N VAL A 216 0.70 -14.02 -22.74
CA VAL A 216 2.03 -13.36 -22.70
C VAL A 216 2.38 -12.77 -21.33
N ILE A 217 1.42 -12.58 -20.43
CA ILE A 217 1.69 -12.04 -19.09
C ILE A 217 2.61 -12.98 -18.29
N VAL A 218 2.42 -14.30 -18.41
CA VAL A 218 3.29 -15.27 -17.72
C VAL A 218 4.74 -15.20 -18.21
N ASP A 219 4.97 -14.79 -19.47
CA ASP A 219 6.32 -14.60 -19.98
C ASP A 219 6.99 -13.36 -19.41
N ILE A 220 6.23 -12.33 -19.02
CA ILE A 220 6.73 -11.19 -18.23
C ILE A 220 7.18 -11.66 -16.85
N ILE A 221 6.34 -12.45 -16.18
CA ILE A 221 6.59 -12.98 -14.85
C ILE A 221 7.80 -13.93 -14.86
N ASN A 222 7.86 -14.86 -15.83
CA ASN A 222 9.00 -15.77 -15.99
C ASN A 222 10.30 -15.04 -16.28
N ASN A 223 10.25 -13.95 -17.06
CA ASN A 223 11.43 -13.11 -17.31
C ASN A 223 11.93 -12.44 -16.01
N TRP A 224 11.02 -12.06 -15.10
CA TRP A 224 11.42 -11.50 -13.82
C TRP A 224 12.06 -12.56 -12.90
N TYR A 225 11.51 -13.78 -12.85
CA TYR A 225 12.09 -14.86 -12.03
C TYR A 225 13.47 -15.28 -12.52
N ASP A 226 13.62 -15.42 -13.83
CA ASP A 226 14.86 -15.87 -14.50
C ASP A 226 15.44 -17.13 -13.85
N ASP A 227 14.55 -18.10 -13.60
CA ASP A 227 14.86 -19.36 -12.91
C ASP A 227 14.79 -20.58 -13.84
N SER A 228 14.72 -21.79 -13.26
CA SER A 228 14.79 -23.04 -14.02
C SER A 228 13.66 -23.20 -15.04
N PRO A 229 13.90 -23.84 -16.20
CA PRO A 229 12.88 -24.15 -17.19
C PRO A 229 11.69 -24.94 -16.61
N GLU A 230 11.94 -25.78 -15.59
CA GLU A 230 10.91 -26.55 -14.90
C GLU A 230 9.94 -25.62 -14.15
N ASN A 231 10.46 -24.67 -13.38
CA ASN A 231 9.64 -23.68 -12.68
C ASN A 231 8.87 -22.81 -13.65
N GLN A 232 9.48 -22.41 -14.75
CA GLN A 232 8.82 -21.65 -15.81
C GLN A 232 7.68 -22.46 -16.45
N MET A 233 7.88 -23.78 -16.65
CA MET A 233 6.84 -24.66 -17.16
C MET A 233 5.67 -24.77 -16.19
N VAL A 234 5.93 -25.01 -14.91
CA VAL A 234 4.89 -25.05 -13.86
C VAL A 234 4.09 -23.76 -13.85
N ARG A 235 4.74 -22.59 -13.89
CA ARG A 235 4.04 -21.29 -13.96
C ARG A 235 3.18 -21.17 -15.22
N LYS A 236 3.65 -21.62 -16.37
CA LYS A 236 2.85 -21.61 -17.61
C LYS A 236 1.62 -22.50 -17.51
N ILE A 237 1.72 -23.67 -16.88
CA ILE A 237 0.58 -24.59 -16.69
C ILE A 237 -0.42 -24.02 -15.68
N LEU A 238 0.06 -23.52 -14.52
CA LEU A 238 -0.78 -22.83 -13.53
C LEU A 238 -1.48 -21.62 -14.15
N TRP A 239 -0.80 -20.89 -15.00
CA TRP A 239 -1.36 -19.74 -15.72
C TRP A 239 -2.43 -20.15 -16.72
N CYS A 240 -2.24 -21.32 -17.36
CA CYS A 240 -3.27 -21.91 -18.24
C CYS A 240 -4.55 -22.22 -17.49
N GLU A 241 -4.45 -22.71 -16.22
CA GLU A 241 -5.62 -22.94 -15.37
C GLU A 241 -6.45 -21.67 -15.09
N ILE A 242 -5.84 -20.46 -15.26
CA ILE A 242 -6.52 -19.19 -15.06
C ILE A 242 -7.23 -18.73 -16.35
N TRP A 243 -6.53 -18.59 -17.47
CA TRP A 243 -7.12 -18.02 -18.68
C TRP A 243 -7.93 -19.02 -19.52
N ASN A 244 -7.69 -20.31 -19.32
CA ASN A 244 -8.48 -21.41 -19.89
C ASN A 244 -9.02 -22.26 -18.73
N SER A 245 -9.99 -21.73 -18.03
CA SER A 245 -10.45 -22.26 -16.76
C SER A 245 -11.72 -23.06 -16.87
N HIS A 246 -11.88 -24.07 -15.98
CA HIS A 246 -13.08 -24.87 -15.88
C HIS A 246 -13.96 -24.34 -14.74
N HIS A 247 -15.27 -24.27 -14.98
CA HIS A 247 -16.22 -23.65 -14.07
C HIS A 247 -17.41 -24.57 -13.78
N ILE A 248 -17.86 -24.52 -12.53
CA ILE A 248 -19.10 -25.10 -12.08
C ILE A 248 -20.07 -23.99 -11.72
N ASN A 249 -21.21 -23.93 -12.39
CA ASN A 249 -22.24 -22.94 -12.13
C ASN A 249 -23.61 -23.59 -12.16
N SER A 250 -24.33 -23.59 -11.02
CA SER A 250 -25.68 -24.11 -10.90
C SER A 250 -25.86 -25.53 -11.51
N GLY A 251 -24.86 -26.40 -11.32
CA GLY A 251 -24.88 -27.79 -11.84
C GLY A 251 -24.42 -27.92 -13.30
N LEU A 252 -24.05 -26.82 -13.95
CA LEU A 252 -23.50 -26.86 -15.30
C LEU A 252 -21.98 -26.81 -15.21
N TRP A 253 -21.30 -27.57 -16.05
CA TRP A 253 -19.88 -27.51 -16.28
C TRP A 253 -19.60 -26.65 -17.53
N MET A 254 -18.60 -25.78 -17.45
CA MET A 254 -18.23 -24.87 -18.53
C MET A 254 -16.72 -24.72 -18.60
N GLU A 255 -16.23 -24.51 -19.78
CA GLU A 255 -14.85 -24.12 -20.03
C GLU A 255 -14.78 -22.66 -20.53
N TRP A 256 -13.97 -21.85 -19.90
CA TRP A 256 -13.69 -20.52 -20.38
C TRP A 256 -12.36 -20.53 -21.15
N VAL A 257 -12.38 -20.03 -22.38
CA VAL A 257 -11.20 -19.96 -23.26
C VAL A 257 -10.60 -18.56 -23.34
N LYS A 258 -11.06 -17.69 -22.44
CA LYS A 258 -10.63 -16.30 -22.26
C LYS A 258 -11.18 -15.80 -20.94
N SER A 259 -10.89 -14.53 -20.60
CA SER A 259 -11.37 -13.88 -19.39
C SER A 259 -10.56 -14.26 -18.13
N ASN A 260 -10.69 -13.48 -17.11
CA ASN A 260 -10.06 -13.71 -15.81
C ASN A 260 -11.12 -14.18 -14.82
N PRO A 261 -11.03 -15.39 -14.23
CA PRO A 261 -11.92 -15.83 -13.16
C PRO A 261 -11.59 -15.03 -11.89
N SER A 262 -12.35 -13.97 -11.63
CA SER A 262 -12.18 -13.12 -10.44
C SER A 262 -12.32 -13.95 -9.17
N GLY A 263 -11.26 -14.09 -8.38
CA GLY A 263 -11.22 -14.91 -7.17
C GLY A 263 -9.97 -15.79 -7.10
N ASN A 264 -9.16 -15.83 -8.17
CA ASN A 264 -7.80 -16.34 -8.07
C ASN A 264 -6.88 -15.30 -7.38
N PRO A 265 -5.77 -15.74 -6.73
CA PRO A 265 -4.87 -14.85 -6.00
C PRO A 265 -4.17 -13.78 -6.85
N LEU A 266 -4.13 -13.96 -8.18
CA LEU A 266 -3.43 -13.08 -9.10
C LEU A 266 -4.33 -12.03 -9.76
N THR A 267 -5.63 -12.04 -9.50
CA THR A 267 -6.61 -11.23 -10.22
C THR A 267 -6.20 -9.77 -10.39
N THR A 268 -5.79 -9.10 -9.31
CA THR A 268 -5.46 -7.68 -9.38
C THR A 268 -4.13 -7.43 -10.09
N VAL A 269 -3.12 -8.25 -9.81
CA VAL A 269 -1.81 -8.18 -10.48
C VAL A 269 -1.96 -8.43 -11.98
N LEU A 270 -2.68 -9.49 -12.35
CA LEU A 270 -3.00 -9.82 -13.74
C LEU A 270 -3.70 -8.66 -14.44
N ASN A 271 -4.77 -8.13 -13.82
CA ASN A 271 -5.55 -7.04 -14.39
C ASN A 271 -4.70 -5.78 -14.59
N THR A 272 -3.84 -5.45 -13.64
CA THR A 272 -2.96 -4.27 -13.74
C THR A 272 -1.91 -4.44 -14.84
N ILE A 273 -1.33 -5.63 -15.01
CA ILE A 273 -0.38 -5.90 -16.10
C ILE A 273 -1.12 -5.87 -17.45
N TYR A 274 -2.31 -6.48 -17.53
CA TYR A 274 -3.15 -6.42 -18.72
C TYR A 274 -3.46 -4.97 -19.11
N LEU A 275 -3.85 -4.16 -18.14
CA LEU A 275 -4.07 -2.72 -18.29
C LEU A 275 -2.85 -2.02 -18.88
N SER A 276 -1.68 -2.27 -18.34
CA SER A 276 -0.41 -1.69 -18.79
C SER A 276 -0.09 -2.07 -20.25
N ILE A 277 -0.36 -3.33 -20.64
CA ILE A 277 -0.20 -3.80 -22.02
C ILE A 277 -1.13 -3.05 -22.98
N VAL A 278 -2.42 -2.95 -22.66
CA VAL A 278 -3.41 -2.38 -23.60
C VAL A 278 -3.22 -0.87 -23.77
N PHE A 279 -2.79 -0.13 -22.74
CA PHE A 279 -2.45 1.28 -22.91
C PHE A 279 -1.22 1.51 -23.78
N ARG A 280 -0.20 0.64 -23.69
CA ARG A 280 0.96 0.68 -24.59
C ARG A 280 0.56 0.39 -26.04
N MET A 281 -0.30 -0.61 -26.24
CA MET A 281 -0.83 -0.91 -27.57
C MET A 281 -1.65 0.27 -28.13
N CYS A 282 -2.47 0.90 -27.28
CA CYS A 282 -3.24 2.09 -27.64
C CYS A 282 -2.31 3.25 -28.05
N PHE A 283 -1.26 3.51 -27.27
CA PHE A 283 -0.26 4.54 -27.59
C PHE A 283 0.45 4.29 -28.92
N MET A 284 0.87 3.05 -29.18
CA MET A 284 1.50 2.70 -30.48
C MET A 284 0.54 2.78 -31.65
N LYS A 285 -0.76 2.55 -31.44
CA LYS A 285 -1.77 2.76 -32.47
C LYS A 285 -1.96 4.25 -32.79
N GLN A 286 -1.91 5.11 -31.78
CA GLN A 286 -1.96 6.55 -31.95
C GLN A 286 -0.72 7.09 -32.69
N TYR A 287 0.45 6.51 -32.40
CA TYR A 287 1.73 7.00 -32.92
C TYR A 287 2.53 5.91 -33.65
N PRO A 288 2.02 5.36 -34.76
CA PRO A 288 2.59 4.17 -35.40
C PRO A 288 4.02 4.37 -35.92
N ASN A 289 4.41 5.63 -36.24
CA ASN A 289 5.71 5.97 -36.80
C ASN A 289 6.40 7.16 -36.12
N SER A 290 5.77 7.77 -35.10
CA SER A 290 6.25 9.02 -34.50
C SER A 290 7.07 8.78 -33.27
N TYR A 291 6.76 7.74 -32.50
CA TYR A 291 7.41 7.41 -31.22
C TYR A 291 7.72 5.93 -31.11
N SER A 292 8.84 5.59 -30.48
CA SER A 292 9.12 4.23 -30.02
C SER A 292 8.26 3.92 -28.79
N ILE A 293 8.07 2.64 -28.49
CA ILE A 293 7.27 2.24 -27.32
C ILE A 293 7.86 2.77 -26.01
N SER A 294 9.16 2.90 -25.88
CA SER A 294 9.83 3.45 -24.70
C SER A 294 9.42 4.91 -24.41
N MET A 295 8.97 5.66 -25.42
CA MET A 295 8.44 7.01 -25.23
C MET A 295 7.11 7.02 -24.48
N PHE A 296 6.40 5.89 -24.40
CA PHE A 296 5.22 5.79 -23.54
C PHE A 296 5.55 6.19 -22.09
N ARG A 297 6.61 5.62 -21.52
CA ARG A 297 7.05 5.89 -20.14
C ARG A 297 7.48 7.35 -19.92
N VAL A 298 7.92 8.04 -20.95
CA VAL A 298 8.36 9.44 -20.92
C VAL A 298 7.18 10.40 -21.04
N LEU A 299 6.22 10.08 -21.94
CA LEU A 299 5.11 10.96 -22.30
C LEU A 299 3.83 10.67 -21.52
N VAL A 300 3.70 9.49 -20.93
CA VAL A 300 2.53 9.05 -20.17
C VAL A 300 2.96 8.42 -18.85
N ARG A 301 2.40 8.87 -17.75
CA ARG A 301 2.47 8.17 -16.46
C ARG A 301 1.15 7.45 -16.25
N LEU A 302 1.21 6.13 -16.23
CA LEU A 302 0.07 5.27 -15.97
C LEU A 302 0.09 4.81 -14.51
N PHE A 303 -1.05 4.88 -13.86
CA PHE A 303 -1.27 4.28 -12.54
C PHE A 303 -2.51 3.41 -12.59
N GLY A 304 -2.37 2.14 -12.23
CA GLY A 304 -3.43 1.16 -12.31
C GLY A 304 -3.66 0.39 -11.02
N ASN A 305 -4.91 0.07 -10.74
CA ASN A 305 -5.33 -0.86 -9.71
C ASN A 305 -6.42 -1.80 -10.29
N GLY A 306 -5.97 -2.87 -10.92
CA GLY A 306 -6.87 -3.70 -11.71
C GLY A 306 -7.33 -2.98 -12.97
N ASP A 307 -8.62 -2.69 -13.06
CA ASP A 307 -9.25 -1.94 -14.15
C ASP A 307 -9.30 -0.43 -13.91
N ASP A 308 -9.31 0.00 -12.64
CA ASP A 308 -9.22 1.42 -12.30
C ASP A 308 -7.87 1.99 -12.72
N ASN A 309 -7.88 3.14 -13.39
CA ASN A 309 -6.66 3.74 -13.91
C ASN A 309 -6.68 5.26 -13.93
N LEU A 310 -5.49 5.82 -13.82
CA LEU A 310 -5.24 7.24 -13.94
C LEU A 310 -3.97 7.45 -14.79
N LEU A 311 -4.09 8.26 -15.83
CA LEU A 311 -2.97 8.67 -16.68
C LEU A 311 -2.67 10.14 -16.45
N ALA A 312 -1.41 10.47 -16.30
CA ALA A 312 -0.89 11.81 -16.43
C ALA A 312 -0.14 11.92 -17.76
N ILE A 313 -0.52 12.86 -18.59
CA ILE A 313 -0.09 12.96 -19.98
C ILE A 313 0.77 14.19 -20.14
N ALA A 314 1.91 14.07 -20.82
CA ALA A 314 2.78 15.19 -21.12
C ALA A 314 2.05 16.22 -21.98
N LYS A 315 2.26 17.50 -21.69
CA LYS A 315 1.65 18.63 -22.42
C LYS A 315 1.81 18.53 -23.94
N SER A 316 2.95 18.00 -24.40
CA SER A 316 3.28 17.87 -25.83
C SER A 316 2.32 16.98 -26.59
N ILE A 317 1.69 16.00 -25.96
CA ILE A 317 0.79 15.04 -26.60
C ILE A 317 -0.63 15.06 -26.04
N ALA A 318 -0.93 15.89 -25.03
CA ALA A 318 -2.23 15.88 -24.36
C ALA A 318 -3.42 16.21 -25.27
N HIS A 319 -3.19 16.92 -26.38
CA HIS A 319 -4.21 17.22 -27.39
C HIS A 319 -4.48 16.06 -28.35
N GLU A 320 -3.58 15.06 -28.41
CA GLU A 320 -3.67 13.89 -29.32
C GLU A 320 -3.96 12.59 -28.58
N PHE A 321 -3.56 12.46 -27.32
CA PHE A 321 -3.76 11.27 -26.50
C PHE A 321 -4.55 11.64 -25.23
N ASN A 322 -5.87 11.44 -25.26
CA ASN A 322 -6.78 11.96 -24.24
C ASN A 322 -8.16 11.24 -24.24
N TYR A 323 -9.14 11.71 -23.46
CA TYR A 323 -10.48 11.13 -23.40
C TYR A 323 -11.22 11.03 -24.74
N MET A 324 -10.85 11.82 -25.75
CA MET A 324 -11.51 11.82 -27.03
C MET A 324 -10.90 10.76 -27.98
N THR A 325 -9.62 10.46 -27.82
CA THR A 325 -8.86 9.60 -28.74
C THR A 325 -8.62 8.19 -28.17
N ILE A 326 -8.47 8.04 -26.86
CA ILE A 326 -8.24 6.74 -26.22
C ILE A 326 -9.43 5.77 -26.38
N PRO A 327 -10.70 6.15 -26.14
CA PRO A 327 -11.82 5.22 -26.22
C PRO A 327 -12.00 4.58 -27.61
N PRO A 328 -11.93 5.30 -28.73
CA PRO A 328 -12.01 4.65 -30.04
C PRO A 328 -10.85 3.70 -30.31
N LEU A 329 -9.62 4.02 -29.88
CA LEU A 329 -8.47 3.13 -30.02
C LEU A 329 -8.62 1.86 -29.16
N MET A 330 -9.17 1.98 -27.94
CA MET A 330 -9.50 0.85 -27.10
C MET A 330 -10.62 0.00 -27.71
N ALA A 331 -11.61 0.62 -28.35
CA ALA A 331 -12.69 -0.08 -29.04
C ALA A 331 -12.17 -0.91 -30.22
N GLU A 332 -11.16 -0.46 -30.94
CA GLU A 332 -10.49 -1.26 -31.97
C GLU A 332 -9.76 -2.48 -31.39
N LEU A 333 -9.25 -2.37 -30.15
CA LEU A 333 -8.73 -3.50 -29.38
C LEU A 333 -9.85 -4.35 -28.77
N GLY A 334 -11.12 -3.97 -28.95
CA GLY A 334 -12.29 -4.69 -28.46
C GLY A 334 -12.62 -4.43 -27.00
N LEU A 335 -12.11 -3.37 -26.42
CA LEU A 335 -12.36 -2.94 -25.05
C LEU A 335 -13.27 -1.71 -25.03
N VAL A 336 -14.14 -1.63 -24.06
CA VAL A 336 -15.00 -0.44 -23.85
C VAL A 336 -14.44 0.36 -22.69
N TYR A 337 -13.95 1.54 -23.02
CA TYR A 337 -13.31 2.47 -22.09
C TYR A 337 -14.11 3.75 -21.97
N THR A 338 -14.35 4.23 -20.76
CA THR A 338 -15.10 5.47 -20.47
C THR A 338 -14.36 6.28 -19.40
N SER A 339 -14.82 7.49 -19.09
CA SER A 339 -14.33 8.22 -17.93
C SER A 339 -14.73 7.53 -16.61
N GLU A 340 -14.12 7.92 -15.50
CA GLU A 340 -14.33 7.36 -14.18
C GLU A 340 -15.79 7.43 -13.70
N ASP A 341 -16.55 8.41 -14.19
CA ASP A 341 -17.99 8.56 -13.93
C ASP A 341 -18.88 7.71 -14.85
N LYS A 342 -18.27 6.88 -15.73
CA LYS A 342 -18.94 6.00 -16.69
C LYS A 342 -19.73 6.71 -17.77
N THR A 343 -19.39 7.96 -18.04
CA THR A 343 -19.97 8.77 -19.11
C THR A 343 -18.99 8.94 -20.26
N VAL A 344 -19.49 9.42 -21.39
CA VAL A 344 -18.64 9.86 -22.48
C VAL A 344 -18.15 11.26 -22.14
N SER A 345 -16.84 11.41 -21.94
CA SER A 345 -16.26 12.72 -21.62
C SER A 345 -16.43 13.68 -22.78
N VAL A 346 -16.78 14.90 -22.46
CA VAL A 346 -16.88 16.03 -23.40
C VAL A 346 -15.64 16.93 -23.39
N VAL A 347 -14.70 16.65 -22.48
CA VAL A 347 -13.43 17.36 -22.38
C VAL A 347 -12.27 16.42 -22.68
N PRO A 348 -11.18 16.91 -23.28
CA PRO A 348 -10.05 16.04 -23.64
C PRO A 348 -9.29 15.48 -22.42
N TYR A 349 -9.16 16.23 -21.37
CA TYR A 349 -8.50 15.86 -20.12
C TYR A 349 -9.07 16.67 -18.95
N LYS A 350 -8.78 16.26 -17.73
CA LYS A 350 -9.12 16.97 -16.49
C LYS A 350 -7.83 17.40 -15.77
N SER A 351 -7.92 18.43 -14.90
CA SER A 351 -6.88 18.67 -13.90
C SER A 351 -6.93 17.58 -12.83
N LEU A 352 -5.82 17.35 -12.15
CA LEU A 352 -5.75 16.35 -11.09
C LEU A 352 -6.83 16.55 -10.01
N THR A 353 -7.08 17.78 -9.63
CA THR A 353 -8.11 18.13 -8.63
C THR A 353 -9.55 17.80 -9.07
N ALA A 354 -9.78 17.64 -10.36
CA ALA A 354 -11.07 17.26 -10.93
C ALA A 354 -11.21 15.76 -11.21
N CYS A 355 -10.17 14.97 -10.96
CA CYS A 355 -10.19 13.52 -11.12
C CYS A 355 -10.66 12.83 -9.85
N GLU A 356 -11.37 11.72 -10.03
CA GLU A 356 -11.65 10.72 -8.98
C GLU A 356 -10.92 9.43 -9.34
N PHE A 357 -10.17 8.87 -8.38
CA PHE A 357 -9.45 7.63 -8.55
C PHE A 357 -9.62 6.75 -7.31
N LEU A 358 -10.03 5.51 -7.46
CA LEU A 358 -10.40 4.62 -6.35
C LEU A 358 -11.48 5.25 -5.43
N LYS A 359 -12.42 5.97 -5.98
CA LYS A 359 -13.46 6.77 -5.28
C LYS A 359 -12.90 7.86 -4.37
N ARG A 360 -11.67 8.27 -4.57
CA ARG A 360 -11.00 9.33 -3.83
C ARG A 360 -10.62 10.47 -4.74
N GLY A 361 -10.82 11.68 -4.27
CA GLY A 361 -10.37 12.89 -4.95
C GLY A 361 -8.91 13.22 -4.63
N PHE A 362 -8.45 14.32 -5.20
CA PHE A 362 -7.13 14.90 -4.95
C PHE A 362 -7.30 16.31 -4.42
N LYS A 363 -6.90 16.55 -3.17
CA LYS A 363 -7.04 17.85 -2.51
C LYS A 363 -5.72 18.25 -1.87
N CYS A 364 -5.22 19.43 -2.18
CA CYS A 364 -4.07 19.99 -1.48
C CYS A 364 -4.52 20.54 -0.11
N HIS A 365 -3.86 20.15 0.97
CA HIS A 365 -4.12 20.58 2.33
C HIS A 365 -2.79 20.87 3.02
N ASN A 366 -2.54 22.14 3.37
CA ASN A 366 -1.29 22.60 4.00
C ASN A 366 -0.01 22.12 3.26
N GLY A 367 -0.02 22.20 1.92
CA GLY A 367 1.11 21.78 1.09
C GLY A 367 1.26 20.28 0.85
N LYS A 368 0.39 19.45 1.41
CA LYS A 368 0.32 18.01 1.16
C LYS A 368 -0.96 17.64 0.40
N TRP A 369 -0.86 16.66 -0.48
CA TRP A 369 -2.02 16.12 -1.19
C TRP A 369 -2.66 15.01 -0.37
N ILE A 370 -3.95 15.15 -0.10
CA ILE A 370 -4.76 14.18 0.63
C ILE A 370 -5.81 13.56 -0.27
N ALA A 371 -6.33 12.42 0.12
CA ALA A 371 -7.22 11.53 -0.63
C ALA A 371 -8.66 11.53 -0.06
N PRO A 372 -9.44 12.60 -0.13
CA PRO A 372 -10.80 12.60 0.41
C PRO A 372 -11.64 11.56 -0.34
N LEU A 373 -12.25 10.63 0.41
CA LEU A 373 -13.22 9.68 -0.15
C LEU A 373 -14.48 10.43 -0.61
N ASN A 374 -15.10 9.92 -1.68
CA ASN A 374 -16.35 10.51 -2.18
C ASN A 374 -17.38 10.69 -1.05
N TRP A 375 -17.95 11.90 -0.94
CA TRP A 375 -18.84 12.28 0.17
C TRP A 375 -20.10 11.41 0.27
N ASP A 376 -20.69 11.02 -0.87
CA ASP A 376 -21.85 10.14 -0.87
C ASP A 376 -21.51 8.74 -0.37
N THR A 377 -20.31 8.26 -0.62
CA THR A 377 -19.81 7.01 -0.04
C THR A 377 -19.70 7.12 1.48
N ILE A 378 -19.12 8.22 1.99
CA ILE A 378 -18.98 8.45 3.45
C ILE A 378 -20.35 8.46 4.12
N ARG A 379 -21.29 9.22 3.55
CA ARG A 379 -22.65 9.31 4.12
C ARG A 379 -23.38 7.96 4.16
N GLN A 380 -23.06 7.05 3.26
CA GLN A 380 -23.71 5.75 3.19
C GLN A 380 -23.07 4.71 4.13
N MET A 381 -21.82 4.92 4.56
CA MET A 381 -21.12 3.94 5.42
C MET A 381 -21.91 3.55 6.68
N PRO A 382 -22.53 4.46 7.43
CA PRO A 382 -23.27 4.12 8.64
C PRO A 382 -24.54 3.30 8.41
N TYR A 383 -25.11 3.30 7.20
CA TYR A 383 -26.38 2.62 6.92
C TYR A 383 -26.24 1.12 6.68
N TRP A 384 -25.03 0.63 6.44
CA TRP A 384 -24.82 -0.72 5.98
C TRP A 384 -23.89 -1.50 6.89
N TYR A 385 -24.38 -2.62 7.37
CA TYR A 385 -23.59 -3.57 8.15
C TYR A 385 -23.86 -5.00 7.69
N ARG A 386 -22.89 -5.88 7.86
CA ARG A 386 -23.04 -7.31 7.56
C ARG A 386 -23.74 -8.01 8.71
N LYS A 387 -24.64 -8.96 8.38
CA LYS A 387 -25.23 -9.84 9.37
C LYS A 387 -24.14 -10.65 10.09
N GLY A 388 -24.33 -10.94 11.36
CA GLY A 388 -23.38 -11.70 12.18
C GLY A 388 -23.44 -11.29 13.65
N PRO A 389 -22.59 -11.84 14.51
CA PRO A 389 -22.49 -11.44 15.90
C PRO A 389 -22.05 -9.96 16.00
N ASP A 390 -22.40 -9.31 17.10
CA ASP A 390 -22.04 -7.93 17.43
C ASP A 390 -22.46 -6.86 16.40
N VAL A 391 -23.69 -6.93 15.90
CA VAL A 391 -24.27 -5.89 15.04
C VAL A 391 -24.12 -4.48 15.67
N PRO A 392 -24.39 -4.27 16.96
CA PRO A 392 -24.21 -2.97 17.62
C PRO A 392 -22.80 -2.41 17.46
N LYS A 393 -21.78 -3.23 17.70
CA LYS A 393 -20.38 -2.83 17.54
C LYS A 393 -20.06 -2.45 16.10
N ARG A 394 -20.50 -3.26 15.14
CA ARG A 394 -20.24 -3.01 13.70
C ARG A 394 -20.86 -1.70 13.23
N ILE A 395 -22.03 -1.33 13.75
CA ILE A 395 -22.66 -0.04 13.46
C ILE A 395 -21.78 1.09 14.01
N CYS A 396 -21.30 0.98 15.26
CA CYS A 396 -20.41 1.99 15.86
C CYS A 396 -19.08 2.08 15.07
N ASP A 397 -18.47 0.94 14.72
CA ASP A 397 -17.24 0.91 13.96
C ASP A 397 -17.41 1.58 12.57
N ASN A 398 -18.55 1.35 11.89
CA ASN A 398 -18.84 2.00 10.61
C ASN A 398 -19.03 3.51 10.76
N VAL A 399 -19.65 3.96 11.84
CA VAL A 399 -19.77 5.39 12.16
C VAL A 399 -18.39 6.00 12.41
N ASP A 400 -17.54 5.32 13.18
CA ASP A 400 -16.18 5.78 13.46
C ASP A 400 -15.35 5.91 12.16
N CYS A 401 -15.41 4.89 11.28
CA CYS A 401 -14.78 4.94 9.96
C CYS A 401 -15.32 6.09 9.10
N ALA A 402 -16.63 6.32 9.10
CA ALA A 402 -17.23 7.42 8.34
C ALA A 402 -16.79 8.79 8.86
N LEU A 403 -16.69 8.97 10.19
CA LEU A 403 -16.22 10.21 10.80
C LEU A 403 -14.73 10.46 10.50
N ARG A 404 -13.90 9.42 10.53
CA ARG A 404 -12.49 9.53 10.13
C ARG A 404 -12.34 10.03 8.69
N GLU A 405 -13.08 9.45 7.76
CA GLU A 405 -13.06 9.88 6.35
C GLU A 405 -13.66 11.29 6.17
N ALA A 406 -14.71 11.64 6.91
CA ALA A 406 -15.33 12.96 6.87
C ALA A 406 -14.38 14.09 7.27
N THR A 407 -13.38 13.79 8.10
CA THR A 407 -12.38 14.76 8.56
C THR A 407 -11.62 15.40 7.39
N MET A 408 -11.36 14.66 6.31
CA MET A 408 -10.69 15.18 5.10
C MET A 408 -11.54 16.21 4.33
N HIS A 409 -12.85 16.26 4.60
CA HIS A 409 -13.75 17.24 4.02
C HIS A 409 -13.88 18.53 4.85
N GLY A 410 -13.27 18.57 6.03
CA GLY A 410 -13.26 19.72 6.93
C GLY A 410 -14.29 19.62 8.06
N ARG A 411 -14.12 20.51 9.04
CA ARG A 411 -14.88 20.50 10.30
C ARG A 411 -16.40 20.55 10.10
N GLU A 412 -16.87 21.42 9.22
CA GLU A 412 -18.30 21.60 9.00
C GLU A 412 -19.01 20.30 8.59
N LYS A 413 -18.47 19.61 7.57
CA LYS A 413 -19.03 18.33 7.11
C LYS A 413 -18.89 17.23 8.17
N PHE A 414 -17.77 17.24 8.91
CA PHE A 414 -17.57 16.33 10.03
C PHE A 414 -18.63 16.53 11.11
N ASP A 415 -18.81 17.77 11.60
CA ASP A 415 -19.74 18.09 12.69
C ASP A 415 -21.19 17.78 12.30
N LEU A 416 -21.57 18.01 11.04
CA LEU A 416 -22.87 17.61 10.50
C LEU A 416 -23.06 16.09 10.60
N LEU A 417 -22.13 15.30 10.08
CA LEU A 417 -22.20 13.84 10.11
C LEU A 417 -22.17 13.30 11.55
N PHE A 418 -21.31 13.87 12.38
CA PHE A 418 -21.18 13.51 13.79
C PHE A 418 -22.53 13.69 14.52
N THR A 419 -23.16 14.83 14.34
CA THR A 419 -24.45 15.14 14.98
C THR A 419 -25.54 14.15 14.56
N VAL A 420 -25.66 13.91 13.26
CA VAL A 420 -26.65 12.96 12.71
C VAL A 420 -26.40 11.55 13.23
N CYS A 421 -25.16 11.08 13.19
CA CYS A 421 -24.82 9.74 13.68
C CYS A 421 -25.02 9.60 15.20
N ALA A 422 -24.62 10.62 15.97
CA ALA A 422 -24.81 10.60 17.43
C ALA A 422 -26.30 10.51 17.82
N ASP A 423 -27.14 11.28 17.14
CA ASP A 423 -28.59 11.27 17.38
C ASP A 423 -29.23 9.95 16.97
N ALA A 424 -28.81 9.39 15.82
CA ALA A 424 -29.28 8.09 15.35
C ALA A 424 -28.90 6.97 16.34
N LEU A 425 -27.67 6.94 16.79
CA LEU A 425 -27.21 5.92 17.76
C LEU A 425 -27.94 6.04 19.10
N ARG A 426 -28.15 7.25 19.63
CA ARG A 426 -28.95 7.47 20.85
C ARG A 426 -30.38 6.95 20.68
N LYS A 427 -31.04 7.20 19.55
CA LYS A 427 -32.40 6.73 19.28
C LYS A 427 -32.54 5.20 19.31
N VAL A 428 -31.50 4.47 18.95
CA VAL A 428 -31.48 2.99 18.96
C VAL A 428 -30.79 2.41 20.21
N GLY A 429 -30.46 3.25 21.22
CA GLY A 429 -29.87 2.83 22.47
C GLY A 429 -28.39 2.41 22.38
N LEU A 430 -27.69 2.83 21.32
CA LEU A 430 -26.27 2.60 21.15
C LEU A 430 -25.44 3.80 21.64
N PRO A 431 -24.18 3.59 22.06
CA PRO A 431 -23.31 4.67 22.49
C PRO A 431 -23.02 5.62 21.35
N PRO A 432 -23.17 6.94 21.51
CA PRO A 432 -22.79 7.92 20.52
C PRO A 432 -21.26 7.96 20.35
N PRO A 433 -20.75 8.44 19.20
CA PRO A 433 -19.31 8.61 19.02
C PRO A 433 -18.78 9.62 20.03
N THR A 434 -17.62 9.33 20.59
CA THR A 434 -17.00 10.14 21.66
C THR A 434 -15.87 11.03 21.15
N GLN A 435 -15.28 10.69 20.02
CA GLN A 435 -14.14 11.38 19.46
C GLN A 435 -14.57 12.51 18.52
N GLY A 436 -14.11 13.74 18.80
CA GLY A 436 -14.40 14.91 17.96
C GLY A 436 -13.43 15.07 16.80
N PHE A 437 -13.67 16.09 15.98
CA PHE A 437 -12.85 16.42 14.79
C PHE A 437 -11.35 16.46 15.08
N GLU A 438 -10.92 17.10 16.16
CA GLU A 438 -9.50 17.27 16.48
C GLU A 438 -8.77 15.93 16.71
N TYR A 439 -9.49 14.95 17.26
CA TYR A 439 -8.93 13.61 17.48
C TYR A 439 -8.55 12.96 16.15
N TYR A 440 -9.51 12.89 15.20
CA TYR A 440 -9.26 12.29 13.89
C TYR A 440 -8.29 13.12 13.05
N TYR A 441 -8.42 14.44 13.11
CA TYR A 441 -7.54 15.36 12.38
C TYR A 441 -6.09 15.21 12.84
N SER A 442 -5.84 15.12 14.15
CA SER A 442 -4.49 14.94 14.68
C SER A 442 -3.89 13.60 14.26
N ALA A 443 -4.70 12.52 14.27
CA ALA A 443 -4.26 11.20 13.83
C ALA A 443 -3.91 11.19 12.33
N LEU A 444 -4.78 11.79 11.50
CA LEU A 444 -4.53 11.92 10.06
C LEU A 444 -3.35 12.85 9.75
N ALA A 445 -3.19 13.93 10.50
CA ALA A 445 -2.05 14.84 10.32
C ALA A 445 -0.72 14.13 10.57
N LEU A 446 -0.63 13.23 11.56
CA LEU A 446 0.53 12.40 11.78
C LEU A 446 0.82 11.49 10.57
N GLU A 447 -0.21 10.85 10.01
CA GLU A 447 -0.07 10.02 8.81
C GLU A 447 0.34 10.85 7.56
N TRP A 448 -0.22 12.05 7.40
CA TRP A 448 0.11 12.93 6.27
C TRP A 448 1.54 13.49 6.30
N TYR A 449 2.08 13.72 7.50
CA TYR A 449 3.41 14.29 7.67
C TYR A 449 4.46 13.25 8.06
N ASP A 450 4.11 11.97 8.05
CA ASP A 450 5.07 10.89 8.20
C ASP A 450 5.96 10.83 6.94
N GLU A 451 7.19 11.34 7.09
CA GLU A 451 8.15 11.45 5.98
C GLU A 451 8.80 10.10 5.62
N GLU A 452 8.69 9.10 6.48
CA GLU A 452 9.14 7.74 6.23
C GLU A 452 8.05 6.88 5.56
N SER A 453 7.44 7.38 4.49
CA SER A 453 6.70 6.46 3.62
C SER A 453 7.68 5.41 3.09
N VAL A 454 7.27 4.15 3.09
CA VAL A 454 8.03 2.97 2.62
C VAL A 454 8.58 3.12 1.19
N VAL A 455 8.17 4.17 0.55
CA VAL A 455 8.54 4.57 -0.80
C VAL A 455 9.49 5.76 -0.68
N GLY A 456 10.77 5.55 -0.47
CA GLY A 456 11.79 6.60 -0.44
C GLY A 456 11.66 7.60 -1.59
N ASP A 457 12.46 8.62 -1.68
CA ASP A 457 12.32 9.70 -2.66
C ASP A 457 12.21 9.18 -4.11
N LEU A 458 10.97 8.74 -4.44
CA LEU A 458 10.60 8.20 -5.74
C LEU A 458 10.84 9.19 -6.87
N SER A 459 10.87 10.48 -6.56
CA SER A 459 11.14 11.49 -7.58
C SER A 459 12.57 11.35 -8.13
N ILE A 460 13.53 11.04 -7.26
CA ILE A 460 14.93 10.83 -7.64
C ILE A 460 15.11 9.48 -8.36
N GLU A 461 14.42 8.42 -7.90
CA GLU A 461 14.50 7.11 -8.55
C GLU A 461 13.78 7.09 -9.91
N PHE A 462 12.65 7.79 -10.04
CA PHE A 462 11.97 7.94 -11.33
C PHE A 462 12.81 8.74 -12.33
N ASP A 463 13.53 9.75 -11.88
CA ASP A 463 14.43 10.50 -12.75
C ASP A 463 15.58 9.61 -13.22
N LYS A 464 16.12 8.74 -12.37
CA LYS A 464 17.15 7.76 -12.74
C LYS A 464 16.62 6.69 -13.71
N LEU A 465 15.43 6.17 -13.47
CA LEU A 465 14.78 5.21 -14.37
C LEU A 465 14.49 5.78 -15.78
N ASN A 466 14.35 7.11 -15.90
CA ASN A 466 14.03 7.77 -17.15
C ASN A 466 15.24 8.38 -17.87
N LEU A 467 16.32 8.70 -17.15
CA LEU A 467 17.49 9.41 -17.67
C LEU A 467 18.72 8.51 -17.89
N ASP A 468 18.85 7.45 -17.10
CA ASP A 468 20.07 6.61 -17.09
C ASP A 468 19.93 5.26 -17.81
N SER A 469 18.75 4.90 -18.32
CA SER A 469 18.72 3.80 -19.27
C SER A 469 19.24 4.34 -20.61
N PRO A 470 20.46 3.94 -21.04
CA PRO A 470 20.84 4.17 -22.42
C PRO A 470 19.74 3.50 -23.26
N ILE A 471 19.15 4.28 -24.15
CA ILE A 471 18.26 3.76 -25.19
C ILE A 471 19.09 2.70 -25.91
N LYS A 472 18.98 1.43 -25.46
CA LYS A 472 19.37 0.34 -26.33
C LYS A 472 18.35 0.39 -27.44
N GLU A 473 18.74 1.02 -28.54
CA GLU A 473 18.02 0.86 -29.78
C GLU A 473 17.73 -0.63 -29.93
N PRO A 474 16.51 -1.04 -30.27
CA PRO A 474 16.27 -2.40 -30.66
C PRO A 474 17.26 -2.70 -31.81
N GLN A 475 18.27 -3.53 -31.52
CA GLN A 475 18.92 -4.23 -32.60
C GLN A 475 17.78 -5.06 -33.20
N ASP A 476 17.20 -4.49 -34.27
CA ASP A 476 16.78 -5.32 -35.37
C ASP A 476 15.88 -4.53 -36.31
N ILE A 477 16.17 -4.73 -37.53
CA ILE A 477 15.76 -4.18 -38.79
C ILE A 477 16.61 -2.97 -39.10
N GLU A 478 17.86 -3.24 -39.59
CA GLU A 478 18.48 -2.32 -40.50
C GLU A 478 17.45 -1.84 -41.54
N PRO A 479 17.13 -0.55 -41.54
CA PRO A 479 16.73 0.02 -42.78
C PRO A 479 17.98 -0.11 -43.63
N GLN A 480 18.02 -1.03 -44.57
CA GLN A 480 19.04 -1.04 -45.59
C GLN A 480 19.29 0.40 -45.99
N CYS A 481 20.44 0.90 -45.60
CA CYS A 481 20.73 2.31 -45.55
C CYS A 481 20.86 2.78 -47.00
N GLN A 482 19.89 3.56 -47.47
CA GLN A 482 19.98 4.27 -48.76
C GLN A 482 21.26 5.09 -48.86
N THR A 483 21.95 5.37 -47.73
CA THR A 483 23.27 5.99 -47.65
C THR A 483 24.40 5.12 -48.24
N VAL A 484 24.36 3.80 -48.07
CA VAL A 484 25.39 2.91 -48.65
C VAL A 484 25.25 2.85 -50.17
N GLU A 485 23.99 2.81 -50.65
CA GLU A 485 23.72 2.89 -52.09
C GLU A 485 24.10 4.26 -52.70
N LEU A 486 23.88 5.34 -51.91
CA LEU A 486 24.27 6.69 -52.32
C LEU A 486 25.80 6.84 -52.38
N VAL A 487 26.53 6.32 -51.40
CA VAL A 487 28.02 6.33 -51.38
C VAL A 487 28.58 5.45 -52.52
N GLN A 488 27.98 4.28 -52.79
CA GLN A 488 28.36 3.45 -53.94
C GLN A 488 28.05 4.13 -55.29
N ARG A 489 26.92 4.84 -55.41
CA ARG A 489 26.61 5.60 -56.62
C ARG A 489 27.52 6.82 -56.80
N VAL A 490 27.91 7.50 -55.74
CA VAL A 490 28.85 8.63 -55.81
C VAL A 490 30.26 8.16 -56.19
N SER A 491 30.71 7.00 -55.73
CA SER A 491 32.03 6.43 -56.11
C SER A 491 32.14 6.02 -57.57
N GLN A 492 31.03 5.87 -58.26
CA GLN A 492 30.95 5.54 -59.67
C GLN A 492 30.93 6.79 -60.64
N LEU A 493 30.90 8.02 -60.06
CA LEU A 493 30.90 9.24 -60.83
C LEU A 493 32.31 9.68 -61.18
N PRO A 494 32.50 10.43 -62.31
CA PRO A 494 33.80 10.97 -62.69
C PRO A 494 34.43 11.83 -61.59
N LEU A 495 35.73 11.69 -61.36
CA LEU A 495 36.50 12.33 -60.31
C LEU A 495 36.19 13.83 -60.04
N LYS A 496 35.95 14.61 -61.14
CA LYS A 496 35.56 16.04 -61.03
C LYS A 496 34.17 16.26 -60.37
N LYS A 497 33.22 15.34 -60.52
CA LYS A 497 31.90 15.43 -59.91
C LYS A 497 31.91 14.91 -58.46
N GLN A 498 32.76 13.94 -58.14
CA GLN A 498 32.96 13.48 -56.76
C GLN A 498 33.52 14.58 -55.86
N GLY A 499 34.53 15.33 -56.33
CA GLY A 499 35.11 16.43 -55.55
C GLY A 499 34.13 17.56 -55.26
N LEU A 500 33.18 17.86 -56.17
CA LEU A 500 32.15 18.85 -55.93
C LEU A 500 31.10 18.41 -54.92
N ILE A 501 30.72 17.13 -54.91
CA ILE A 501 29.75 16.58 -53.95
C ILE A 501 30.36 16.51 -52.56
N TYR A 502 31.62 16.10 -52.42
CA TYR A 502 32.29 16.05 -51.11
C TYR A 502 32.53 17.47 -50.56
N SER A 503 32.81 18.47 -51.36
CA SER A 503 32.99 19.84 -50.92
C SER A 503 31.66 20.50 -50.48
N THR A 504 30.57 20.21 -51.17
CA THR A 504 29.24 20.70 -50.78
C THR A 504 28.73 19.99 -49.52
N SER A 505 29.02 18.70 -49.34
CA SER A 505 28.67 17.96 -48.14
C SER A 505 29.45 18.43 -46.91
N LEU A 506 30.75 18.75 -47.04
CA LEU A 506 31.56 19.36 -45.99
C LEU A 506 31.10 20.76 -45.62
N LEU A 507 30.77 21.59 -46.62
CA LEU A 507 30.16 22.92 -46.36
C LEU A 507 28.81 22.81 -45.65
N TRP A 508 28.01 21.85 -45.99
CA TRP A 508 26.72 21.61 -45.33
C TRP A 508 26.90 21.11 -43.88
N LEU A 509 27.87 20.23 -43.63
CA LEU A 509 28.24 19.79 -42.33
C LEU A 509 28.77 20.95 -41.46
N PHE A 510 29.63 21.80 -41.99
CA PHE A 510 30.08 23.02 -41.33
C PHE A 510 28.94 24.00 -41.05
N PHE A 511 27.99 24.12 -41.97
CA PHE A 511 26.80 24.96 -41.78
C PHE A 511 25.88 24.40 -40.68
N VAL A 512 25.67 23.09 -40.61
CA VAL A 512 24.88 22.43 -39.57
C VAL A 512 25.55 22.56 -38.20
N LEU A 513 26.87 22.37 -38.12
CA LEU A 513 27.63 22.53 -36.87
C LEU A 513 27.65 24.01 -36.43
N TRP A 514 27.78 24.96 -37.35
CA TRP A 514 27.69 26.39 -37.06
C TRP A 514 26.28 26.79 -36.62
N LEU A 515 25.23 26.24 -37.25
CA LEU A 515 23.83 26.47 -36.86
C LEU A 515 23.52 25.91 -35.48
N SER A 516 24.04 24.70 -35.17
CA SER A 516 23.90 24.08 -33.83
C SER A 516 24.57 24.92 -32.76
N ALA A 517 25.80 25.38 -32.99
CA ALA A 517 26.52 26.23 -32.03
C ALA A 517 25.86 27.61 -31.85
N THR A 518 25.29 28.18 -32.92
CA THR A 518 24.53 29.44 -32.82
C THR A 518 23.18 29.28 -32.12
N LEU A 519 22.49 28.14 -32.31
CA LEU A 519 21.26 27.84 -31.61
C LEU A 519 21.50 27.61 -30.13
N GLU A 520 22.60 26.96 -29.72
CA GLU A 520 22.95 26.83 -28.30
C GLU A 520 23.27 28.18 -27.67
N ASN A 521 24.04 29.03 -28.33
CA ASN A 521 24.32 30.38 -27.87
C ASN A 521 23.06 31.26 -27.82
N TYR A 522 22.13 31.04 -28.76
CA TYR A 522 20.83 31.74 -28.76
C TYR A 522 19.93 31.23 -27.61
N LYS A 523 19.92 29.94 -27.36
CA LYS A 523 19.21 29.36 -26.19
C LYS A 523 19.74 29.91 -24.87
N LEU A 524 21.05 30.05 -24.71
CA LEU A 524 21.67 30.63 -23.53
C LEU A 524 21.34 32.14 -23.37
N SER A 525 21.32 32.87 -24.47
CA SER A 525 20.94 34.31 -24.49
C SER A 525 19.45 34.50 -24.21
N VAL A 526 18.59 33.64 -24.74
CA VAL A 526 17.12 33.66 -24.49
C VAL A 526 16.84 33.27 -23.06
N HIS A 527 17.55 32.28 -22.50
CA HIS A 527 17.39 31.88 -21.10
C HIS A 527 17.79 33.00 -20.12
N LYS A 528 18.87 33.70 -20.40
CA LYS A 528 19.28 34.88 -19.61
C LYS A 528 18.29 36.06 -19.71
N ARG A 529 17.71 36.27 -20.89
CA ARG A 529 16.70 37.33 -21.07
C ARG A 529 15.33 36.95 -20.51
N LEU A 530 14.95 35.68 -20.57
CA LEU A 530 13.72 35.18 -19.94
C LEU A 530 13.82 35.27 -18.40
N PHE A 531 14.99 35.01 -17.81
CA PHE A 531 15.20 35.15 -16.37
C PHE A 531 15.13 36.61 -15.90
N GLN A 532 15.59 37.56 -16.74
CA GLN A 532 15.46 39.00 -16.46
C GLN A 532 14.02 39.50 -16.70
N LEU A 533 13.32 38.98 -17.71
CA LEU A 533 11.91 39.32 -17.98
C LEU A 533 10.97 38.75 -16.90
N ASP A 534 11.27 37.59 -16.33
CA ASP A 534 10.46 36.97 -15.27
C ASP A 534 10.50 37.84 -13.98
N THR A 535 11.66 38.39 -13.63
CA THR A 535 11.83 39.31 -12.50
C THR A 535 11.16 40.69 -12.75
N GLU A 536 11.23 41.21 -13.95
CA GLU A 536 10.57 42.49 -14.29
C GLU A 536 9.04 42.33 -14.43
N LEU A 537 8.56 41.20 -14.95
CA LEU A 537 7.12 40.89 -15.04
C LEU A 537 6.49 40.66 -13.66
N THR A 538 7.21 40.00 -12.75
CA THR A 538 6.74 39.78 -11.37
C THR A 538 6.57 41.09 -10.63
N VAL A 539 7.49 42.03 -10.80
CA VAL A 539 7.40 43.40 -10.21
C VAL A 539 6.29 44.22 -10.85
N GLN A 540 6.06 44.11 -12.15
CA GLN A 540 4.97 44.83 -12.84
C GLN A 540 3.59 44.22 -12.53
N VAL A 541 3.47 42.91 -12.41
CA VAL A 541 2.20 42.25 -12.06
C VAL A 541 1.82 42.53 -10.62
N SER A 542 2.79 42.56 -9.69
CA SER A 542 2.51 42.92 -8.29
C SER A 542 2.09 44.36 -8.11
N SER A 543 2.62 45.30 -8.91
CA SER A 543 2.19 46.71 -8.90
C SER A 543 0.80 46.91 -9.53
N TYR A 544 0.39 46.01 -10.43
CA TYR A 544 -0.93 46.06 -11.08
C TYR A 544 -2.04 45.44 -10.21
N LEU A 545 -1.68 44.49 -9.35
CA LEU A 545 -2.63 43.83 -8.47
C LEU A 545 -2.73 44.44 -7.07
N GLY A 546 -1.96 45.52 -6.78
CA GLY A 546 -2.02 46.26 -5.53
C GLY A 546 -1.53 45.45 -4.31
N LEU A 547 -0.68 44.45 -4.51
CA LEU A 547 -0.13 43.64 -3.44
C LEU A 547 1.10 44.31 -2.79
N LEU A 548 1.15 44.32 -1.46
CA LEU A 548 2.25 44.85 -0.68
C LEU A 548 3.50 43.91 -0.72
N PRO A 549 4.72 44.44 -0.58
CA PRO A 549 5.95 43.67 -0.77
C PRO A 549 6.19 42.45 0.15
N GLY A 550 5.33 42.23 1.16
CA GLY A 550 5.39 41.04 2.03
C GLY A 550 4.52 39.87 1.57
N GLU A 551 3.60 40.07 0.65
CA GLU A 551 2.67 39.02 0.19
C GLU A 551 3.22 38.18 -0.97
N THR A 552 4.21 38.72 -1.69
CA THR A 552 4.91 38.02 -2.76
C THR A 552 5.87 36.93 -2.27
N GLN A 553 6.33 36.97 -1.02
CA GLN A 553 7.19 35.94 -0.46
C GLN A 553 6.43 34.65 -0.16
N ASN A 554 5.14 34.77 0.23
CA ASN A 554 4.26 33.61 0.47
C ASN A 554 3.88 32.87 -0.83
N TYR A 555 3.91 33.56 -1.97
CA TYR A 555 3.60 32.94 -3.26
C TYR A 555 4.73 32.07 -3.81
N GLN A 556 5.99 32.41 -3.47
CA GLN A 556 7.18 31.64 -3.89
C GLN A 556 7.44 30.42 -3.03
N GLU A 557 7.01 30.40 -1.76
CA GLU A 557 7.25 29.30 -0.83
C GLU A 557 6.13 28.26 -0.77
N THR A 558 4.89 28.60 -1.07
CA THR A 558 3.75 27.67 -0.85
C THR A 558 2.93 27.30 -2.10
N GLY A 559 2.99 28.07 -3.16
CA GLY A 559 2.22 27.81 -4.38
C GLY A 559 0.68 27.77 -4.23
N CYS A 560 0.14 28.22 -3.09
CA CYS A 560 -1.28 28.16 -2.77
C CYS A 560 -1.82 29.53 -2.40
N TYR A 561 -2.92 29.94 -3.04
CA TYR A 561 -3.69 31.11 -2.63
C TYR A 561 -4.46 30.84 -1.33
N PRO A 562 -4.59 31.84 -0.44
CA PRO A 562 -5.54 31.75 0.66
C PRO A 562 -6.97 31.78 0.11
N TRP A 563 -7.79 30.90 0.61
CA TRP A 563 -9.19 30.70 0.21
C TRP A 563 -10.03 31.97 0.40
N ASN A 564 -10.58 32.47 -0.70
CA ASN A 564 -11.80 33.25 -0.63
C ASN A 564 -12.98 32.32 -0.89
N GLU A 565 -13.93 32.40 0.03
CA GLU A 565 -15.18 31.67 0.07
C GLU A 565 -15.99 31.89 -1.24
N CYS A 566 -16.31 30.81 -1.93
CA CYS A 566 -17.43 30.78 -2.84
C CYS A 566 -18.66 30.29 -2.06
N THR A 567 -19.42 31.23 -1.60
CA THR A 567 -20.77 31.00 -1.15
C THR A 567 -21.68 30.88 -2.38
N GLU A 568 -22.16 29.68 -2.65
CA GLU A 568 -23.45 29.50 -3.29
C GLU A 568 -24.20 28.39 -2.58
N GLY A 569 -25.20 28.84 -1.83
CA GLY A 569 -26.14 27.99 -1.15
C GLY A 569 -27.06 27.30 -2.15
N GLN A 570 -27.23 26.01 -1.94
CA GLN A 570 -28.49 25.35 -2.27
C GLN A 570 -28.97 24.64 -1.03
N ASP A 571 -30.03 25.20 -0.46
CA ASP A 571 -30.84 24.57 0.57
C ASP A 571 -31.37 23.23 0.06
N ILE A 572 -30.80 22.12 0.55
CA ILE A 572 -31.42 20.81 0.46
C ILE A 572 -32.20 20.60 1.75
N SER A 573 -33.53 20.72 1.64
CA SER A 573 -34.46 20.60 2.75
C SER A 573 -34.32 19.25 3.48
N LEU A 574 -34.30 19.36 4.80
CA LEU A 574 -34.28 18.24 5.77
C LEU A 574 -35.46 17.25 5.64
N ALA A 575 -36.45 17.54 4.79
CA ALA A 575 -37.66 16.74 4.64
C ALA A 575 -37.47 15.36 3.95
N ALA A 576 -36.34 15.14 3.25
CA ALA A 576 -36.07 13.88 2.54
C ALA A 576 -35.51 12.76 3.43
N ILE A 577 -35.21 13.04 4.69
CA ILE A 577 -34.56 12.07 5.61
C ILE A 577 -35.59 11.36 6.52
N GLU A 578 -36.82 11.86 6.64
CA GLU A 578 -37.81 11.33 7.59
C GLU A 578 -38.66 10.15 7.07
N GLU A 579 -38.68 9.83 5.82
CA GLU A 579 -39.62 8.82 5.27
C GLU A 579 -39.05 7.42 5.01
N LYS A 580 -37.91 7.03 5.52
CA LYS A 580 -37.43 5.62 5.43
C LYS A 580 -37.06 5.06 6.80
N SER A 581 -38.00 5.16 7.74
CA SER A 581 -37.98 4.33 8.93
C SER A 581 -38.74 3.03 8.65
N VAL A 582 -38.07 1.93 8.95
CA VAL A 582 -38.65 0.63 9.29
C VAL A 582 -39.51 -0.03 8.20
N MET A 583 -38.90 -0.84 7.35
CA MET A 583 -39.56 -2.04 6.85
C MET A 583 -39.21 -3.21 7.78
N GLU A 584 -40.15 -3.59 8.64
CA GLU A 584 -40.19 -4.90 9.24
C GLU A 584 -40.26 -5.93 8.14
N SER A 585 -39.26 -6.79 8.03
CA SER A 585 -39.30 -7.95 7.14
C SER A 585 -40.09 -9.04 7.82
N SER A 586 -41.28 -9.30 7.30
CA SER A 586 -42.06 -10.52 7.60
C SER A 586 -41.20 -11.76 7.25
N ASP A 587 -41.14 -12.66 8.21
CA ASP A 587 -40.56 -14.00 8.08
C ASP A 587 -41.12 -14.76 6.86
N THR A 588 -40.32 -14.92 5.83
CA THR A 588 -40.45 -16.03 4.92
C THR A 588 -39.16 -16.84 4.99
N LYS A 589 -39.25 -17.99 5.60
CA LYS A 589 -38.21 -19.01 5.62
C LYS A 589 -37.91 -19.46 4.19
N THR A 590 -36.87 -18.94 3.59
CA THR A 590 -36.18 -19.55 2.47
C THR A 590 -34.95 -20.29 2.99
N PRO A 591 -34.61 -21.46 2.42
CA PRO A 591 -33.51 -22.26 2.92
C PRO A 591 -32.22 -21.45 2.85
N SER A 592 -31.57 -21.41 3.98
CA SER A 592 -30.34 -20.65 4.22
C SER A 592 -29.31 -20.94 3.16
N MET A 593 -28.93 -19.91 2.43
CA MET A 593 -27.68 -19.89 1.69
C MET A 593 -26.53 -19.73 2.69
N LEU A 594 -26.14 -20.83 3.31
CA LEU A 594 -24.98 -20.91 4.19
C LEU A 594 -23.65 -20.60 3.48
N HIS A 595 -23.68 -20.45 2.14
CA HIS A 595 -22.47 -20.23 1.34
C HIS A 595 -22.02 -18.78 1.21
N SER A 596 -22.82 -17.80 1.63
CA SER A 596 -22.52 -16.39 1.35
C SER A 596 -21.40 -15.81 2.22
N GLN A 597 -21.13 -16.33 3.40
CA GLN A 597 -20.15 -15.73 4.31
C GLN A 597 -18.68 -15.95 3.91
N GLY A 598 -18.35 -17.15 3.42
CA GLY A 598 -17.02 -17.42 2.93
C GLY A 598 -16.68 -16.67 1.63
N GLU A 599 -17.69 -16.45 0.81
CA GLU A 599 -17.58 -15.81 -0.50
C GLU A 599 -17.41 -14.31 -0.42
N LEU A 600 -18.00 -13.66 0.59
CA LEU A 600 -17.83 -12.24 0.85
C LEU A 600 -16.39 -11.86 1.16
N ASN A 601 -15.65 -12.75 1.79
CA ASN A 601 -14.25 -12.50 2.13
C ASN A 601 -13.30 -12.76 0.94
N ALA A 602 -13.66 -13.67 0.02
CA ALA A 602 -12.93 -13.84 -1.25
C ALA A 602 -13.07 -12.60 -2.15
N THR A 603 -14.20 -11.91 -2.06
CA THR A 603 -14.42 -10.65 -2.79
C THR A 603 -13.67 -9.48 -2.19
N THR A 604 -13.50 -9.51 -0.87
CA THR A 604 -12.67 -8.52 -0.19
C THR A 604 -11.20 -8.67 -0.56
N THR A 605 -10.77 -9.88 -0.93
CA THR A 605 -9.39 -10.07 -1.40
C THR A 605 -9.13 -9.52 -2.80
N THR A 606 -10.14 -9.40 -3.66
CA THR A 606 -9.95 -8.80 -5.00
C THR A 606 -10.12 -7.28 -5.04
N SER A 607 -10.92 -6.73 -4.14
CA SER A 607 -10.89 -5.32 -3.77
C SER A 607 -9.92 -5.06 -2.63
N ALA A 608 -9.30 -6.08 -2.12
CA ALA A 608 -8.43 -6.10 -0.96
C ALA A 608 -7.10 -5.42 -1.18
N THR A 609 -6.81 -5.08 -2.37
CA THR A 609 -5.75 -4.13 -2.61
C THR A 609 -6.16 -2.74 -2.15
N MET A 610 -7.43 -2.42 -2.13
CA MET A 610 -7.94 -1.26 -1.38
C MET A 610 -8.11 -1.58 0.12
N HIS A 611 -8.40 -2.82 0.46
CA HIS A 611 -8.53 -3.25 1.83
C HIS A 611 -7.20 -3.40 2.58
N PHE A 612 -6.08 -3.55 1.89
CA PHE A 612 -4.80 -3.56 2.59
C PHE A 612 -4.51 -2.25 3.31
N THR A 613 -4.98 -1.17 2.77
CA THR A 613 -4.85 0.13 3.43
C THR A 613 -5.97 0.39 4.42
N GLU A 614 -7.17 0.00 4.10
CA GLU A 614 -8.30 0.04 5.05
C GLU A 614 -8.18 -1.05 6.11
N GLY A 615 -7.71 -2.23 5.76
CA GLY A 615 -7.50 -3.34 6.69
C GLY A 615 -6.37 -3.10 7.67
N ARG A 616 -5.32 -2.38 7.31
CA ARG A 616 -4.30 -1.96 8.28
C ARG A 616 -4.82 -0.88 9.23
N GLY A 617 -5.64 0.03 8.75
CA GLY A 617 -6.35 0.95 9.60
C GLY A 617 -7.37 0.25 10.50
N SER A 618 -8.16 -0.68 9.94
CA SER A 618 -9.17 -1.42 10.70
C SER A 618 -8.59 -2.57 11.53
N VAL A 619 -7.48 -3.18 11.10
CA VAL A 619 -6.78 -4.20 11.92
C VAL A 619 -6.06 -3.55 13.09
N ALA A 620 -5.59 -2.34 12.95
CA ALA A 620 -5.11 -1.58 14.11
C ALA A 620 -6.25 -1.27 15.10
N TYR A 621 -7.50 -1.26 14.63
CA TYR A 621 -8.69 -0.99 15.46
C TYR A 621 -9.54 -2.22 15.76
N ALA A 622 -9.23 -3.37 15.20
CA ALA A 622 -9.83 -4.64 15.56
C ALA A 622 -8.92 -5.57 16.40
N PRO A 623 -7.95 -5.05 17.17
CA PRO A 623 -7.17 -5.94 18.06
C PRO A 623 -8.00 -6.46 19.22
N PHE A 624 -9.21 -5.96 19.39
CA PHE A 624 -10.03 -6.35 20.50
C PHE A 624 -11.21 -7.15 20.03
N ASP A 625 -10.96 -8.42 19.78
CA ASP A 625 -12.04 -9.37 19.88
C ASP A 625 -12.46 -9.46 21.35
N ILE A 626 -13.33 -8.51 21.72
CA ILE A 626 -13.98 -8.48 23.03
C ILE A 626 -14.74 -9.78 23.29
N LYS A 627 -14.94 -10.64 22.29
CA LYS A 627 -15.54 -11.97 22.47
C LYS A 627 -14.73 -12.84 23.43
N ALA A 628 -13.44 -12.61 23.58
CA ALA A 628 -12.63 -13.28 24.58
C ALA A 628 -12.87 -12.77 26.00
N LEU A 629 -13.50 -11.60 26.15
CA LEU A 629 -13.88 -11.08 27.45
C LEU A 629 -15.23 -11.67 27.83
N ASN A 630 -15.23 -12.50 28.84
CA ASN A 630 -16.40 -13.07 29.43
C ASN A 630 -17.44 -11.94 29.71
N SER A 631 -18.69 -12.17 29.41
CA SER A 631 -19.79 -11.22 29.56
C SER A 631 -19.90 -10.59 30.96
N VAL A 632 -19.30 -11.22 31.95
CA VAL A 632 -19.18 -10.70 33.33
C VAL A 632 -18.20 -9.52 33.44
N LEU A 633 -17.16 -9.51 32.62
CA LEU A 633 -16.17 -8.41 32.52
C LEU A 633 -16.71 -7.21 31.72
N LEU A 634 -17.63 -7.47 30.79
CA LEU A 634 -18.33 -6.41 30.05
C LEU A 634 -19.32 -5.61 30.90
N LYS A 635 -19.68 -6.09 32.07
CA LYS A 635 -20.50 -5.35 33.05
C LYS A 635 -19.70 -4.37 33.90
N ASN A 636 -18.37 -4.38 33.79
CA ASN A 636 -17.54 -3.42 34.49
C ASN A 636 -17.47 -2.14 33.64
N PRO A 637 -17.92 -0.97 34.12
CA PRO A 637 -17.98 0.26 33.35
C PRO A 637 -16.60 0.83 32.96
N ASP A 638 -15.51 0.28 33.47
CA ASP A 638 -14.14 0.73 33.20
C ASP A 638 -13.55 0.10 31.91
N THR A 639 -14.02 0.56 30.74
CA THR A 639 -13.38 0.30 29.46
C THR A 639 -11.97 0.89 29.34
N ILE A 640 -11.60 1.79 30.25
CA ILE A 640 -10.29 2.45 30.36
C ILE A 640 -9.15 1.44 30.51
N TYR A 641 -9.36 0.30 31.12
CA TYR A 641 -8.33 -0.74 31.30
C TYR A 641 -7.93 -1.47 30.01
N GLN A 642 -8.60 -1.20 28.91
CA GLN A 642 -8.30 -1.82 27.61
C GLN A 642 -7.53 -0.89 26.67
N ASP A 643 -7.43 0.39 26.99
CA ASP A 643 -6.58 1.33 26.25
C ASP A 643 -5.12 0.86 26.38
N ILE A 644 -4.45 0.76 25.22
CA ILE A 644 -3.05 0.35 25.14
C ILE A 644 -2.14 1.26 25.98
N LYS A 645 -2.44 2.54 26.07
CA LYS A 645 -1.68 3.50 26.87
C LYS A 645 -1.81 3.17 28.34
N VAL A 646 -3.04 3.00 28.84
CA VAL A 646 -3.31 2.60 30.22
C VAL A 646 -2.74 1.22 30.53
N PHE A 647 -2.75 0.31 29.54
CA PHE A 647 -2.11 -1.00 29.71
C PHE A 647 -0.61 -0.88 29.89
N LEU A 648 0.07 -0.06 29.07
CA LEU A 648 1.53 0.15 29.12
C LEU A 648 1.98 0.97 30.35
N GLU A 649 1.07 1.68 31.00
CA GLU A 649 1.33 2.38 32.27
C GLU A 649 1.35 1.43 33.48
N LYS A 650 0.88 0.19 33.33
CA LYS A 650 0.90 -0.79 34.43
C LYS A 650 2.34 -1.24 34.67
N PRO A 651 2.81 -1.22 35.94
CA PRO A 651 4.17 -1.66 36.23
C PRO A 651 4.32 -3.15 35.95
N ILE A 652 5.37 -3.51 35.27
CA ILE A 652 5.76 -4.88 34.99
C ILE A 652 7.19 -5.10 35.51
N LYS A 653 7.45 -6.25 36.11
CA LYS A 653 8.79 -6.56 36.62
C LYS A 653 9.72 -6.86 35.47
N ILE A 654 10.73 -6.01 35.27
CA ILE A 654 11.69 -6.12 34.21
C ILE A 654 12.85 -7.07 34.58
N ASN A 655 13.39 -6.92 35.81
CA ASN A 655 14.51 -7.74 36.27
C ASN A 655 14.69 -7.66 37.80
N THR A 656 15.61 -8.46 38.32
CA THR A 656 16.10 -8.39 39.69
C THR A 656 17.62 -8.28 39.69
N PHE A 657 18.17 -7.59 40.66
CA PHE A 657 19.62 -7.50 40.90
C PHE A 657 19.95 -7.77 42.35
N THR A 658 21.18 -8.19 42.61
CA THR A 658 21.70 -8.39 43.96
C THR A 658 22.80 -7.37 44.21
N TRP A 659 22.69 -6.69 45.36
CA TRP A 659 23.71 -5.76 45.83
C TRP A 659 24.39 -6.34 47.08
N SER A 660 25.66 -6.66 46.97
CA SER A 660 26.49 -7.25 48.03
C SER A 660 27.30 -6.20 48.76
N THR A 661 27.57 -6.41 50.06
CA THR A 661 28.53 -5.59 50.84
C THR A 661 29.97 -5.68 50.30
N ALA A 662 30.28 -6.73 49.54
CA ALA A 662 31.57 -6.83 48.84
C ALA A 662 31.66 -6.02 47.56
N SER A 663 30.57 -5.44 47.08
CA SER A 663 30.54 -4.70 45.83
C SER A 663 31.03 -3.27 46.03
N ALA A 664 32.08 -2.88 45.27
CA ALA A 664 32.71 -1.57 45.40
C ALA A 664 31.85 -0.44 44.78
N ALA A 665 32.03 0.78 45.27
CA ALA A 665 31.48 1.99 44.64
C ALA A 665 31.94 2.09 43.18
N GLY A 666 31.03 2.53 42.28
CA GLY A 666 31.26 2.59 40.86
C GLY A 666 30.87 1.28 40.09
N THR A 667 30.60 0.19 40.80
CA THR A 667 30.16 -1.07 40.17
C THR A 667 28.74 -0.91 39.63
N THR A 668 28.51 -1.34 38.40
CA THR A 668 27.19 -1.40 37.78
C THR A 668 26.50 -2.73 38.14
N LEU A 669 25.36 -2.64 38.82
CA LEU A 669 24.56 -3.79 39.23
C LEU A 669 23.62 -4.28 38.15
N TYR A 670 23.10 -3.34 37.35
CA TYR A 670 22.18 -3.66 36.27
C TYR A 670 22.27 -2.60 35.17
N SER A 671 22.12 -3.01 33.91
CA SER A 671 21.95 -2.07 32.79
C SER A 671 21.06 -2.69 31.73
N THR A 672 20.26 -1.84 31.05
CA THR A 672 19.35 -2.26 30.01
C THR A 672 19.12 -1.15 28.99
N LYS A 673 18.81 -1.51 27.76
CA LYS A 673 18.36 -0.55 26.75
C LYS A 673 16.87 -0.28 26.89
N ILE A 674 16.46 0.94 26.61
CA ILE A 674 15.08 1.38 26.66
C ILE A 674 14.54 1.56 25.23
N PRO A 675 13.35 1.04 24.89
CA PRO A 675 12.31 0.48 25.76
C PRO A 675 12.48 -1.03 26.03
N PHE A 676 13.13 -1.78 25.14
CA PHE A 676 13.20 -3.23 25.18
C PHE A 676 14.62 -3.74 24.98
N ASP A 677 15.03 -4.68 25.83
CA ASP A 677 16.35 -5.33 25.76
C ASP A 677 16.20 -6.83 26.04
N ALA A 678 17.12 -7.60 25.51
CA ALA A 678 17.24 -9.02 25.81
C ALA A 678 17.57 -9.32 27.30
N SER A 679 18.11 -8.35 28.02
CA SER A 679 18.38 -8.44 29.47
C SER A 679 17.15 -8.32 30.36
N MET A 680 15.99 -7.96 29.79
CA MET A 680 14.72 -7.85 30.52
C MET A 680 14.08 -9.24 30.69
N SER A 681 13.26 -9.39 31.75
CA SER A 681 12.57 -10.65 32.03
C SER A 681 11.60 -11.05 30.91
N ALA A 682 11.20 -12.32 30.88
CA ALA A 682 10.22 -12.84 29.93
C ALA A 682 8.86 -12.11 30.01
N ASP A 683 8.54 -11.52 31.19
CA ASP A 683 7.28 -10.81 31.39
C ASP A 683 7.11 -9.58 30.46
N ILE A 684 8.24 -9.02 29.96
CA ILE A 684 8.22 -7.92 28.99
C ILE A 684 7.59 -8.33 27.65
N ALA A 685 7.52 -9.65 27.38
CA ALA A 685 6.86 -10.17 26.20
C ALA A 685 5.37 -9.76 26.14
N LEU A 686 4.74 -9.56 27.29
CA LEU A 686 3.36 -9.09 27.35
C LEU A 686 3.21 -7.69 26.74
N PHE A 687 4.14 -6.78 27.02
CA PHE A 687 4.16 -5.44 26.43
C PHE A 687 4.45 -5.51 24.92
N LYS A 688 5.43 -6.31 24.52
CA LYS A 688 5.75 -6.53 23.11
C LYS A 688 4.56 -7.09 22.33
N ASN A 689 3.84 -8.05 22.92
CA ASN A 689 2.67 -8.65 22.29
C ASN A 689 1.50 -7.65 22.14
N LYS A 690 1.35 -6.73 23.10
CA LYS A 690 0.36 -5.64 22.99
C LYS A 690 0.73 -4.58 21.95
N LEU A 691 2.03 -4.43 21.68
CA LEU A 691 2.55 -3.55 20.65
C LEU A 691 2.72 -4.26 19.30
N ALA A 692 2.40 -5.56 19.21
CA ALA A 692 2.46 -6.29 17.95
C ALA A 692 1.51 -5.67 16.91
N GLY A 693 2.01 -5.43 15.73
CA GLY A 693 1.28 -4.76 14.65
C GLY A 693 1.51 -3.26 14.56
N PHE A 694 2.19 -2.65 15.53
CA PHE A 694 2.69 -1.29 15.40
C PHE A 694 4.13 -1.29 14.86
N MET A 695 4.44 -0.34 14.00
CA MET A 695 5.75 -0.20 13.40
C MET A 695 6.73 0.51 14.31
N GLY A 696 6.26 1.52 15.04
CA GLY A 696 7.05 2.35 15.91
C GLY A 696 6.43 2.60 17.27
N PHE A 697 7.28 2.84 18.26
CA PHE A 697 6.90 3.19 19.62
C PHE A 697 7.64 4.42 20.13
N ARG A 698 6.89 5.35 20.67
CA ARG A 698 7.44 6.55 21.30
C ARG A 698 6.73 6.80 22.63
N GLY A 699 7.50 7.02 23.69
CA GLY A 699 6.95 7.28 25.01
C GLY A 699 8.02 7.66 26.01
N THR A 700 7.60 8.01 27.22
CA THR A 700 8.50 8.16 28.38
C THR A 700 8.53 6.85 29.15
N ALA A 701 9.69 6.25 29.27
CA ALA A 701 9.84 5.08 30.12
C ALA A 701 9.93 5.52 31.59
N VAL A 702 9.14 4.88 32.43
CA VAL A 702 9.15 5.09 33.89
C VAL A 702 9.69 3.82 34.51
N LEU A 703 10.88 3.90 35.11
CA LEU A 703 11.49 2.77 35.79
C LEU A 703 11.40 2.98 37.29
N LYS A 704 10.78 2.05 37.97
CA LYS A 704 10.67 2.00 39.41
C LYS A 704 11.59 0.91 39.95
N ILE A 705 12.44 1.29 40.91
CA ILE A 705 13.39 0.40 41.59
C ILE A 705 12.93 0.26 43.02
N ALA A 706 12.77 -0.98 43.49
CA ALA A 706 12.43 -1.29 44.87
C ALA A 706 13.45 -2.27 45.43
N CYS A 707 14.00 -1.96 46.60
CA CYS A 707 14.97 -2.77 47.30
C CYS A 707 14.32 -3.38 48.56
N SER A 708 14.51 -4.70 48.75
CA SER A 708 14.12 -5.38 49.97
C SER A 708 15.25 -5.23 50.98
N VAL A 709 15.10 -4.30 51.89
CA VAL A 709 16.17 -3.83 52.75
C VAL A 709 15.80 -3.97 54.23
N ASN A 710 16.75 -4.35 55.04
CA ASN A 710 16.66 -4.28 56.50
C ASN A 710 16.85 -2.81 56.95
N LYS A 711 16.11 -2.33 57.93
CA LYS A 711 16.17 -0.97 58.47
C LYS A 711 17.56 -0.50 58.95
N PHE A 712 18.49 -1.46 59.20
CA PHE A 712 19.86 -1.17 59.64
C PHE A 712 20.87 -1.14 58.46
N ALA A 713 20.43 -1.38 57.25
CA ALA A 713 21.28 -1.29 56.06
C ALA A 713 21.40 0.16 55.57
N GLN A 714 22.59 0.55 55.16
CA GLN A 714 22.93 1.87 54.64
C GLN A 714 23.68 1.68 53.33
N GLY A 715 23.48 2.58 52.40
CA GLY A 715 24.14 2.63 51.11
C GLY A 715 23.32 3.43 50.10
N ARG A 716 23.96 3.83 49.01
CA ARG A 716 23.32 4.63 47.99
C ARG A 716 23.56 4.07 46.59
N LEU A 717 22.49 3.95 45.85
CA LEU A 717 22.51 3.62 44.43
C LEU A 717 22.29 4.87 43.59
N LEU A 718 23.00 4.93 42.46
CA LEU A 718 22.85 5.92 41.43
C LEU A 718 22.08 5.31 40.29
N LEU A 719 20.85 5.78 40.06
CA LEU A 719 20.01 5.44 38.91
C LEU A 719 20.22 6.49 37.84
N HIS A 720 20.84 6.14 36.72
CA HIS A 720 21.17 7.12 35.70
C HIS A 720 20.98 6.54 34.31
N PHE A 721 20.84 7.39 33.33
CA PHE A 721 20.72 6.94 31.94
C PHE A 721 21.51 7.85 30.98
N ILE A 722 21.87 7.26 29.85
CA ILE A 722 22.52 7.94 28.75
C ILE A 722 21.53 7.98 27.58
N PRO A 723 21.05 9.17 27.13
CA PRO A 723 20.11 9.26 26.04
C PRO A 723 20.82 9.07 24.68
N GLY A 724 20.06 8.70 23.65
CA GLY A 724 20.52 8.68 22.28
C GLY A 724 21.50 7.58 21.91
N ILE A 725 21.58 6.48 22.68
CA ILE A 725 22.53 5.40 22.42
C ILE A 725 21.87 4.19 21.78
N PRO A 726 21.94 4.02 20.48
CA PRO A 726 22.14 2.67 19.96
C PRO A 726 23.50 2.45 19.33
N ASN A 727 24.17 3.46 18.85
CA ASN A 727 25.31 3.27 17.95
C ASN A 727 26.61 3.95 18.41
N LEU A 728 26.72 4.30 19.68
CA LEU A 728 27.98 4.80 20.19
C LEU A 728 29.02 3.68 20.18
N VAL A 729 30.10 3.95 19.47
CA VAL A 729 31.28 3.11 19.45
C VAL A 729 31.71 2.80 20.89
N PRO A 730 32.17 1.60 21.24
CA PRO A 730 32.54 1.22 22.62
C PRO A 730 33.44 2.23 23.35
N LEU A 731 34.28 2.93 22.65
CA LEU A 731 35.12 4.02 23.19
C LEU A 731 34.31 5.18 23.78
N THR A 732 33.25 5.61 23.07
CA THR A 732 32.41 6.74 23.51
C THR A 732 31.53 6.33 24.71
N GLN A 733 31.05 5.08 24.76
CA GLN A 733 30.37 4.56 25.95
C GLN A 733 31.31 4.54 27.16
N ASN A 734 32.56 4.19 26.98
CA ASN A 734 33.56 4.18 28.06
C ASN A 734 33.81 5.59 28.63
N MET A 735 33.75 6.66 27.84
CA MET A 735 33.91 8.03 28.33
C MET A 735 32.80 8.42 29.32
N TYR A 736 31.53 8.05 29.04
CA TYR A 736 30.39 8.34 29.93
C TYR A 736 30.37 7.46 31.19
N LEU A 737 31.09 6.35 31.20
CA LEU A 737 31.14 5.39 32.30
C LEU A 737 32.50 5.32 32.99
N TYR A 738 33.44 6.21 32.61
CA TYR A 738 34.82 6.14 33.03
C TYR A 738 34.99 6.16 34.55
N ASP A 739 34.36 7.12 35.23
CA ASP A 739 34.38 7.23 36.65
C ASP A 739 33.01 7.54 37.27
N LEU A 740 32.93 7.51 38.56
CA LEU A 740 31.71 7.78 39.31
C LEU A 740 31.29 9.27 39.16
N THR A 741 32.26 10.18 39.07
CA THR A 741 32.02 11.62 38.90
C THR A 741 31.31 11.87 37.56
N THR A 742 31.83 11.30 36.47
CA THR A 742 31.19 11.39 35.15
C THR A 742 29.76 10.85 35.15
N ARG A 743 29.51 9.75 35.84
CA ARG A 743 28.16 9.17 35.95
C ARG A 743 27.21 10.07 36.73
N THR A 744 27.70 10.81 37.72
CA THR A 744 26.86 11.76 38.46
C THR A 744 26.49 13.02 37.70
N GLN A 745 27.11 13.28 36.54
CA GLN A 745 26.74 14.39 35.65
C GLN A 745 25.62 14.01 34.67
N GLN A 746 25.24 12.74 34.60
CA GLN A 746 24.14 12.26 33.74
C GLN A 746 22.79 12.52 34.42
N PRO A 747 21.69 12.56 33.66
CA PRO A 747 20.35 12.56 34.25
C PRO A 747 20.18 11.37 35.18
N ARG A 748 19.84 11.65 36.46
CA ARG A 748 19.89 10.64 37.52
C ARG A 748 18.86 10.83 38.61
N VAL A 749 18.66 9.78 39.36
CA VAL A 749 17.98 9.76 40.66
C VAL A 749 18.81 8.94 41.63
N ASP A 750 18.99 9.42 42.82
CA ASP A 750 19.71 8.72 43.88
C ASP A 750 18.72 7.94 44.77
N LEU A 751 19.02 6.68 45.06
CA LEU A 751 18.28 5.83 45.99
C LEU A 751 19.14 5.61 47.20
N ASP A 752 18.88 6.35 48.27
CA ASP A 752 19.49 6.15 49.60
C ASP A 752 18.63 5.15 50.40
N ILE A 753 19.13 3.92 50.55
CA ILE A 753 18.36 2.84 51.20
C ILE A 753 18.20 3.05 52.72
N GLY A 754 18.96 3.93 53.33
CA GLY A 754 18.75 4.31 54.71
C GLY A 754 17.55 5.24 54.94
N MET A 755 17.11 5.92 53.88
CA MET A 755 16.00 6.87 53.91
C MET A 755 14.73 6.36 53.20
N GLN A 756 14.90 5.64 52.10
CA GLN A 756 13.79 5.15 51.28
C GLN A 756 14.15 3.80 50.63
N THR A 757 13.13 2.97 50.45
CA THR A 757 13.30 1.63 49.87
C THR A 757 13.02 1.58 48.35
N GLU A 758 12.51 2.67 47.78
CA GLU A 758 12.17 2.74 46.36
C GLU A 758 12.47 4.11 45.77
N ALA A 759 12.75 4.13 44.46
CA ALA A 759 12.94 5.35 43.67
C ALA A 759 12.40 5.16 42.25
N GLU A 760 11.95 6.24 41.66
CA GLU A 760 11.44 6.28 40.29
C GLU A 760 12.29 7.21 39.42
N ILE A 761 12.67 6.77 38.23
CA ILE A 761 13.34 7.59 37.24
C ILE A 761 12.53 7.59 35.93
N ARG A 762 12.37 8.78 35.36
CA ARG A 762 11.65 9.00 34.10
C ARG A 762 12.65 9.27 32.98
N ILE A 763 12.59 8.44 31.93
CA ILE A 763 13.47 8.52 30.77
C ILE A 763 12.65 8.97 29.56
N PRO A 764 12.69 10.27 29.22
CA PRO A 764 11.94 10.78 28.08
C PRO A 764 12.50 10.22 26.77
N PHE A 765 11.66 10.21 25.75
CA PHE A 765 12.12 9.86 24.40
C PHE A 765 13.04 10.98 23.86
N VAL A 766 14.32 10.70 23.79
CA VAL A 766 15.36 11.58 23.17
C VAL A 766 16.16 10.72 22.22
N ASN A 767 15.89 10.84 20.94
CA ASN A 767 16.56 10.07 19.88
C ASN A 767 16.64 10.89 18.60
N ALA A 768 17.61 10.59 17.76
CA ALA A 768 17.70 11.11 16.40
C ALA A 768 16.58 10.57 15.49
N SER A 769 16.09 9.36 15.77
CA SER A 769 14.96 8.77 15.09
C SER A 769 13.64 9.21 15.71
N LEU A 770 12.56 9.28 14.92
CA LEU A 770 11.24 9.72 15.38
C LEU A 770 10.58 8.74 16.36
N PHE A 771 10.92 7.46 16.29
CA PHE A 771 10.39 6.39 17.13
C PHE A 771 11.40 5.23 17.29
N TYR A 772 11.14 4.38 18.27
CA TYR A 772 11.77 3.07 18.39
C TYR A 772 11.10 2.10 17.42
N ASP A 773 11.87 1.45 16.58
CA ASP A 773 11.38 0.47 15.62
C ASP A 773 11.04 -0.86 16.32
N LEU A 774 9.75 -1.17 16.35
CA LEU A 774 9.24 -2.39 16.98
C LEU A 774 9.47 -3.64 16.11
N THR A 775 9.71 -3.47 14.82
CA THR A 775 9.91 -4.58 13.88
C THR A 775 11.34 -5.11 13.93
N THR A 776 12.31 -4.22 13.97
CA THR A 776 13.73 -4.55 13.99
C THR A 776 14.36 -4.48 15.38
N GLY A 777 13.69 -3.85 16.36
CA GLY A 777 14.26 -3.57 17.68
C GLY A 777 15.38 -2.54 17.61
N SER A 778 15.45 -1.74 16.55
CA SER A 778 16.47 -0.71 16.37
C SER A 778 16.04 0.62 17.00
N ASN A 779 17.02 1.51 17.17
CA ASN A 779 16.86 2.87 17.72
C ASN A 779 16.33 2.95 19.16
N PRO A 780 16.88 2.17 20.14
CA PRO A 780 16.59 2.41 21.55
C PRO A 780 17.00 3.84 21.90
N TRP A 781 16.15 4.56 22.68
CA TRP A 781 16.41 5.99 22.92
C TRP A 781 17.27 6.27 24.15
N ALA A 782 17.55 5.26 24.99
CA ALA A 782 18.44 5.39 26.12
C ALA A 782 19.03 4.04 26.53
N LYS A 783 20.11 4.09 27.28
CA LYS A 783 20.62 2.98 28.08
C LYS A 783 20.60 3.38 29.53
N PHE A 784 19.91 2.61 30.36
CA PHE A 784 19.75 2.78 31.79
C PHE A 784 20.76 1.97 32.57
N TYR A 785 21.19 2.51 33.72
CA TYR A 785 22.16 1.88 34.61
C TYR A 785 21.77 2.05 36.07
N ILE A 786 22.02 1.03 36.87
CA ILE A 786 22.03 1.04 38.32
C ILE A 786 23.46 0.86 38.77
N THR A 787 24.05 1.92 39.35
CA THR A 787 25.46 1.96 39.77
C THR A 787 25.54 2.19 41.29
N ILE A 788 26.46 1.53 41.97
CA ILE A 788 26.73 1.77 43.37
C ILE A 788 27.40 3.11 43.54
N TYR A 789 26.76 4.04 44.25
CA TYR A 789 27.35 5.32 44.62
C TYR A 789 28.15 5.19 45.92
N SER A 790 27.53 4.64 47.00
CA SER A 790 28.23 4.25 48.19
C SER A 790 27.98 2.78 48.50
N ALA A 791 29.01 2.10 49.02
CA ALA A 791 28.96 0.67 49.32
C ALA A 791 27.84 0.34 50.32
N LEU A 792 27.28 -0.87 50.19
CA LEU A 792 26.30 -1.39 51.12
C LEU A 792 26.99 -1.72 52.44
N VAL A 793 26.43 -1.18 53.54
CA VAL A 793 26.84 -1.46 54.90
C VAL A 793 25.61 -1.91 55.68
N GLY A 794 25.69 -3.02 56.38
CA GLY A 794 24.58 -3.54 57.18
C GLY A 794 24.78 -4.95 57.66
N PRO A 795 23.84 -5.45 58.47
CA PRO A 795 23.94 -6.79 59.07
C PRO A 795 23.76 -7.92 58.02
N ALA A 796 23.20 -7.62 56.88
CA ALA A 796 23.05 -8.59 55.76
C ALA A 796 24.22 -8.46 54.82
N SER A 797 24.75 -9.57 54.30
CA SER A 797 25.83 -9.60 53.33
C SER A 797 25.39 -9.15 51.90
N ALA A 798 24.11 -9.23 51.60
CA ALA A 798 23.51 -8.77 50.37
C ALA A 798 22.03 -8.44 50.53
N ILE A 799 21.55 -7.58 49.63
CA ILE A 799 20.12 -7.24 49.45
C ILE A 799 19.70 -7.50 48.02
N THR A 800 18.39 -7.75 47.83
CA THR A 800 17.83 -7.95 46.51
C THR A 800 17.00 -6.72 46.13
N GLY A 801 17.24 -6.22 44.93
CA GLY A 801 16.43 -5.17 44.32
C GLY A 801 15.67 -5.70 43.11
N SER A 802 14.51 -5.10 42.85
CA SER A 802 13.68 -5.36 41.68
C SER A 802 13.51 -4.10 40.85
N VAL A 803 13.50 -4.26 39.55
CA VAL A 803 13.26 -3.20 38.56
C VAL A 803 11.91 -3.46 37.92
N PHE A 804 11.06 -2.47 37.93
CA PHE A 804 9.75 -2.49 37.31
C PHE A 804 9.66 -1.44 36.23
#